data_c0bae18779eef098f4fdcbba35e91bd8
#
_entry.id   c0bae18779eef098f4fdcbba35e91bd8
#
_cell.length_a   1.000
_cell.length_b   1.000
_cell.length_c   1.000
_cell.angle_alpha   90.00
_cell.angle_beta   90.00
_cell.angle_gamma   90.00
#
_symmetry.space_group_name_H-M   'P 1'
#
loop_
_entity.id
_entity.type
_entity.pdbx_description
1 polymer ?
#
loop_
_entity_poly.entity_id
_entity_poly.type
_entity_poly.pdbx_seq_one_letter_code
_entity_poly.pdbx_strand_id
1 'polypeptide(L)'
;RSCYGKRSWLAGCDVSNAFFCFPCLLFQSVGTEVLWTTTGVRDLKHLSEKCKRHESSRSHLDNSMKLTFFGRVSIAEQLDEGYRIGIRRHNEEVTKHRHILSTIIDRVKFCGAFELALRGHDESESSDNPGMFRGWVDFAASLDGALKEHLDRATVFKGTSKTIQNELLDCMLSVTREQIIKEVQTSDFLSIQADETTDIATQPQLLLVLRYIDAKNNVQERFFEFIPLQSATAESVATALKGRLATVLPEDQKSKLICQAYDGATTSAVQRKIQDVYPNAHYIHCYAHQLNLIMQQATSHISKVRIFFSNIGGFSSFFSKSPKRTCFLDEVVAHRLPRSGTVRWNFHSRAISTVFEHRDDLIRCFESIQDSGDFDPNTVREAGALAMLLEDQDFKFFLELYHHITPHVDFLCAKLQEKNIDSVHIKGSIRQFQQEIQKIRNSLHSIGEQSSGSRPTKRRRALSPEDRERIAAEVCDTILGHTRERFSFADHLVCATLLQGDRFEEYKDTFPEDALSSTMKAYPMLSGSKLKTELSLIYSKEEFKACRGAVDLFQLFMENNLEEVFSETVTLLKVVITTPMTTAEAERCFSTSKRIKTFLRNPVTQERLNALAMLSMEKRLVTEMTDFNQRVIEKFAGQNERRATFMFK
;
A
#
# COMPACT_ATOMS: atom_id res chain seq x y z
N ARG A 1 28.71 54.00 -10.70
CA ARG A 1 28.11 52.62 -10.73
C ARG A 1 28.29 51.91 -9.39
N SER A 2 29.39 52.05 -8.62
CA SER A 2 29.60 51.27 -7.39
C SER A 2 28.68 51.60 -6.21
N CYS A 3 28.12 52.79 -6.11
CA CYS A 3 27.18 53.19 -5.02
C CYS A 3 25.75 52.71 -5.32
N TYR A 4 25.34 52.64 -6.57
CA TYR A 4 24.02 52.27 -7.01
C TYR A 4 23.74 50.75 -6.83
N GLY A 5 24.72 49.90 -7.14
CA GLY A 5 24.54 48.45 -7.01
C GLY A 5 24.60 47.91 -5.57
N LYS A 6 24.98 48.76 -4.59
CA LYS A 6 25.10 48.39 -3.17
C LYS A 6 23.91 48.85 -2.31
N ARG A 7 22.99 49.66 -2.88
CA ARG A 7 21.90 50.30 -2.13
C ARG A 7 20.61 50.22 -2.89
N SER A 8 19.74 49.30 -2.54
CA SER A 8 18.45 49.07 -3.12
C SER A 8 17.46 50.24 -2.98
N TRP A 9 17.71 51.12 -2.00
CA TRP A 9 16.87 52.28 -1.72
C TRP A 9 17.24 53.52 -2.54
N LEU A 10 18.41 53.56 -3.23
CA LEU A 10 18.89 54.70 -3.98
C LEU A 10 18.30 54.70 -5.38
N ALA A 11 17.52 55.74 -5.72
CA ALA A 11 16.91 55.93 -7.02
C ALA A 11 17.57 57.08 -7.78
N GLY A 12 17.94 56.92 -9.02
CA GLY A 12 18.45 57.95 -9.93
C GLY A 12 17.35 58.43 -10.85
N CYS A 13 17.32 59.74 -11.10
CA CYS A 13 16.43 60.36 -12.08
C CYS A 13 17.23 61.08 -13.16
N ASP A 14 17.19 60.60 -14.40
CA ASP A 14 17.96 61.17 -15.54
C ASP A 14 17.44 62.58 -15.91
N VAL A 15 16.14 62.84 -15.72
CA VAL A 15 15.51 64.15 -16.05
C VAL A 15 16.02 65.25 -15.13
N SER A 16 16.15 65.00 -13.83
CA SER A 16 16.66 65.95 -12.86
C SER A 16 18.16 65.86 -12.61
N ASN A 17 18.85 64.88 -13.24
CA ASN A 17 20.24 64.54 -13.03
C ASN A 17 20.62 64.52 -11.53
N ALA A 18 19.86 63.78 -10.75
CA ALA A 18 19.95 63.74 -9.31
C ALA A 18 19.59 62.37 -8.75
N PHE A 19 20.09 62.08 -7.52
CA PHE A 19 19.76 60.88 -6.78
C PHE A 19 18.77 61.20 -5.66
N PHE A 20 17.85 60.25 -5.43
CA PHE A 20 16.79 60.35 -4.43
C PHE A 20 16.79 59.07 -3.57
N CYS A 21 16.18 59.16 -2.40
CA CYS A 21 15.89 57.97 -1.59
C CYS A 21 14.46 57.50 -1.86
N PHE A 22 14.30 56.31 -2.44
CA PHE A 22 12.99 55.77 -2.80
C PHE A 22 12.04 55.62 -1.60
N PRO A 23 12.44 55.05 -0.43
CA PRO A 23 11.60 55.01 0.75
C PRO A 23 11.19 56.40 1.29
N CYS A 24 12.14 57.33 1.32
CA CYS A 24 11.88 58.69 1.86
C CYS A 24 10.99 59.51 0.93
N LEU A 25 11.08 59.30 -0.38
CA LEU A 25 10.22 59.92 -1.38
C LEU A 25 8.77 59.45 -1.26
N LEU A 26 8.57 58.16 -0.97
CA LEU A 26 7.23 57.58 -0.84
C LEU A 26 6.53 57.96 0.48
N PHE A 27 7.23 57.90 1.61
CA PHE A 27 6.59 57.96 2.91
C PHE A 27 6.76 59.28 3.68
N GLN A 28 7.75 60.09 3.35
CA GLN A 28 7.99 61.47 3.87
C GLN A 28 7.70 61.62 5.36
N SER A 29 8.25 60.74 6.22
CA SER A 29 8.09 60.83 7.66
C SER A 29 8.64 62.18 8.23
N VAL A 30 8.18 62.58 9.39
CA VAL A 30 8.65 63.81 10.09
C VAL A 30 10.17 63.79 10.20
N GLY A 31 10.83 64.86 9.76
CA GLY A 31 12.28 64.99 9.73
C GLY A 31 12.96 64.43 8.51
N THR A 32 12.20 64.02 7.45
CA THR A 32 12.77 63.59 6.18
C THR A 32 13.45 64.77 5.48
N GLU A 33 14.70 64.60 5.11
CA GLU A 33 15.51 65.65 4.45
C GLU A 33 15.00 65.92 3.02
N VAL A 34 14.69 67.17 2.72
CA VAL A 34 14.24 67.67 1.40
C VAL A 34 15.26 67.31 0.28
N LEU A 35 16.52 67.24 0.66
CA LEU A 35 17.62 66.84 -0.23
C LEU A 35 17.41 65.42 -0.84
N TRP A 36 16.81 64.52 -0.10
CA TRP A 36 16.61 63.13 -0.56
C TRP A 36 15.21 62.84 -1.14
N THR A 37 14.32 63.82 -1.10
CA THR A 37 12.92 63.68 -1.56
C THR A 37 12.56 64.61 -2.70
N THR A 38 12.91 65.92 -2.61
CA THR A 38 12.43 66.92 -3.54
C THR A 38 13.55 67.52 -4.39
N THR A 39 14.67 67.97 -3.79
CA THR A 39 15.76 68.64 -4.51
C THR A 39 16.70 67.69 -5.22
N GLY A 40 16.89 66.49 -4.70
CA GLY A 40 17.80 65.48 -5.18
C GLY A 40 19.30 65.79 -4.94
N VAL A 41 20.11 64.77 -4.74
CA VAL A 41 21.55 64.87 -4.56
C VAL A 41 22.26 64.89 -5.90
N ARG A 42 22.88 66.00 -6.28
CA ARG A 42 23.64 66.22 -7.52
C ARG A 42 25.15 66.15 -7.34
N ASP A 43 25.61 66.29 -6.09
CA ASP A 43 27.04 66.25 -5.77
C ASP A 43 27.55 64.79 -5.74
N LEU A 44 28.10 64.32 -6.84
CA LEU A 44 28.61 62.96 -7.00
C LEU A 44 29.93 62.73 -6.26
N LYS A 45 30.71 63.78 -6.01
CA LYS A 45 32.02 63.69 -5.34
C LYS A 45 31.88 63.22 -3.89
N HIS A 46 30.85 63.70 -3.20
CA HIS A 46 30.57 63.37 -1.79
C HIS A 46 29.33 62.44 -1.64
N LEU A 47 28.87 61.83 -2.73
CA LEU A 47 27.65 61.00 -2.71
C LEU A 47 27.72 59.83 -1.71
N SER A 48 28.86 59.18 -1.63
CA SER A 48 29.06 58.01 -0.75
C SER A 48 28.93 58.37 0.73
N GLU A 49 29.46 59.56 1.10
CA GLU A 49 29.41 60.07 2.47
C GLU A 49 27.99 60.54 2.84
N LYS A 50 27.35 61.26 1.93
CA LYS A 50 25.93 61.67 2.07
C LYS A 50 25.01 60.50 2.20
N CYS A 51 25.20 59.42 1.39
CA CYS A 51 24.45 58.19 1.53
C CYS A 51 24.64 57.53 2.90
N LYS A 52 25.87 57.40 3.41
CA LYS A 52 26.14 56.82 4.74
C LYS A 52 25.44 57.59 5.85
N ARG A 53 25.50 58.94 5.79
CA ARG A 53 24.83 59.78 6.79
C ARG A 53 23.30 59.63 6.71
N HIS A 54 22.73 59.57 5.50
CA HIS A 54 21.30 59.36 5.28
C HIS A 54 20.82 58.00 5.76
N GLU A 55 21.56 56.92 5.46
CA GLU A 55 21.24 55.56 5.89
C GLU A 55 21.08 55.40 7.39
N SER A 56 21.83 56.20 8.18
CA SER A 56 21.74 56.20 9.64
C SER A 56 20.70 57.18 10.21
N SER A 57 20.02 57.94 9.36
CA SER A 57 18.99 58.88 9.84
C SER A 57 17.73 58.16 10.31
N ARG A 58 17.13 58.64 11.39
CA ARG A 58 15.89 58.09 11.94
C ARG A 58 14.76 58.08 10.90
N SER A 59 14.63 59.15 10.14
CA SER A 59 13.61 59.27 9.09
C SER A 59 13.80 58.24 7.96
N HIS A 60 15.06 57.96 7.52
CA HIS A 60 15.32 56.95 6.51
C HIS A 60 14.98 55.54 7.01
N LEU A 61 15.39 55.19 8.24
CA LEU A 61 15.10 53.90 8.84
C LEU A 61 13.58 53.68 9.00
N ASP A 62 12.84 54.69 9.45
CA ASP A 62 11.38 54.63 9.59
C ASP A 62 10.70 54.43 8.22
N ASN A 63 11.12 55.20 7.19
CA ASN A 63 10.57 55.08 5.83
C ASN A 63 10.94 53.76 5.17
N SER A 64 12.15 53.23 5.44
CA SER A 64 12.57 51.93 4.94
C SER A 64 11.77 50.79 5.58
N MET A 65 11.47 50.90 6.87
CA MET A 65 10.59 49.97 7.57
C MET A 65 9.18 50.01 6.97
N LYS A 66 8.62 51.19 6.74
CA LYS A 66 7.32 51.36 6.08
C LYS A 66 7.29 50.74 4.68
N LEU A 67 8.36 50.90 3.89
CA LEU A 67 8.48 50.26 2.57
C LEU A 67 8.49 48.75 2.67
N THR A 68 9.16 48.16 3.65
CA THR A 68 9.21 46.72 3.85
C THR A 68 7.83 46.12 4.13
N PHE A 69 6.99 46.87 4.82
CA PHE A 69 5.62 46.47 5.15
C PHE A 69 4.58 46.93 4.11
N PHE A 70 4.99 47.76 3.15
CA PHE A 70 4.10 48.28 2.11
C PHE A 70 3.51 47.15 1.24
N GLY A 71 2.20 47.10 1.16
CA GLY A 71 1.46 46.07 0.43
C GLY A 71 1.27 44.76 1.17
N ARG A 72 1.95 44.56 2.34
CA ARG A 72 1.68 43.38 3.20
C ARG A 72 0.57 43.67 4.21
N VAL A 73 0.55 44.91 4.73
CA VAL A 73 -0.50 45.42 5.60
C VAL A 73 -0.75 46.88 5.22
N SER A 74 -1.99 47.31 5.15
CA SER A 74 -2.32 48.73 4.91
C SER A 74 -1.76 49.60 6.04
N ILE A 75 -0.98 50.62 5.68
CA ILE A 75 -0.35 51.53 6.65
C ILE A 75 -1.41 52.26 7.49
N ALA A 76 -2.55 52.62 6.91
CA ALA A 76 -3.68 53.22 7.62
C ALA A 76 -4.25 52.24 8.68
N GLU A 77 -4.31 50.95 8.37
CA GLU A 77 -4.79 49.89 9.28
C GLU A 77 -3.79 49.59 10.42
N GLN A 78 -2.48 49.74 10.19
CA GLN A 78 -1.45 49.60 11.23
C GLN A 78 -1.45 50.73 12.27
N LEU A 79 -1.94 51.89 11.88
CA LEU A 79 -1.99 53.08 12.74
C LEU A 79 -3.30 53.13 13.56
N ASP A 80 -4.29 52.31 13.22
CA ASP A 80 -5.55 52.26 13.95
C ASP A 80 -5.46 51.19 15.08
N GLU A 81 -5.43 51.63 16.32
CA GLU A 81 -5.40 50.77 17.51
C GLU A 81 -6.64 49.88 17.61
N GLY A 82 -7.80 50.37 17.16
CA GLY A 82 -9.05 49.61 17.09
C GLY A 82 -8.96 48.46 16.10
N TYR A 83 -8.29 48.67 14.96
CA TYR A 83 -8.06 47.64 13.96
C TYR A 83 -7.11 46.53 14.47
N ARG A 84 -6.03 46.92 15.18
CA ARG A 84 -5.11 45.96 15.80
C ARG A 84 -5.81 45.06 16.83
N ILE A 85 -6.67 45.67 17.66
CA ILE A 85 -7.48 44.92 18.64
C ILE A 85 -8.45 43.97 17.91
N GLY A 86 -9.06 44.42 16.82
CA GLY A 86 -9.93 43.61 15.99
C GLY A 86 -9.20 42.40 15.38
N ILE A 87 -7.99 42.61 14.81
CA ILE A 87 -7.14 41.51 14.30
C ILE A 87 -6.79 40.52 15.41
N ARG A 88 -6.37 41.01 16.56
CA ARG A 88 -6.00 40.13 17.68
C ARG A 88 -7.17 39.25 18.12
N ARG A 89 -8.35 39.83 18.33
CA ARG A 89 -9.56 39.07 18.66
C ARG A 89 -9.92 38.07 17.62
N HIS A 90 -9.88 38.47 16.32
CA HIS A 90 -10.13 37.56 15.22
C HIS A 90 -9.14 36.37 15.22
N ASN A 91 -7.85 36.61 15.41
CA ASN A 91 -6.83 35.56 15.43
C ASN A 91 -6.95 34.66 16.68
N GLU A 92 -7.40 35.19 17.82
CA GLU A 92 -7.74 34.41 19.01
C GLU A 92 -8.94 33.46 18.73
N GLU A 93 -9.98 33.96 18.07
CA GLU A 93 -11.14 33.16 17.64
C GLU A 93 -10.74 32.10 16.61
N VAL A 94 -9.91 32.47 15.62
CA VAL A 94 -9.37 31.52 14.64
C VAL A 94 -8.59 30.42 15.36
N THR A 95 -7.77 30.75 16.33
CA THR A 95 -6.99 29.76 17.10
C THR A 95 -7.92 28.78 17.83
N LYS A 96 -8.99 29.26 18.46
CA LYS A 96 -10.00 28.39 19.11
C LYS A 96 -10.70 27.50 18.11
N HIS A 97 -11.17 28.05 16.98
CA HIS A 97 -11.86 27.27 15.95
C HIS A 97 -10.95 26.21 15.32
N ARG A 98 -9.66 26.54 15.09
CA ARG A 98 -8.68 25.55 14.58
C ARG A 98 -8.43 24.44 15.59
N HIS A 99 -8.34 24.74 16.88
CA HIS A 99 -8.22 23.73 17.94
C HIS A 99 -9.43 22.78 17.95
N ILE A 100 -10.65 23.32 17.92
CA ILE A 100 -11.89 22.53 17.89
C ILE A 100 -11.95 21.67 16.63
N LEU A 101 -11.67 22.27 15.47
CA LEU A 101 -11.68 21.52 14.20
C LEU A 101 -10.60 20.43 14.18
N SER A 102 -9.40 20.70 14.73
CA SER A 102 -8.36 19.68 14.89
C SER A 102 -8.84 18.51 15.75
N THR A 103 -9.53 18.81 16.84
CA THR A 103 -10.12 17.80 17.72
C THR A 103 -11.16 16.95 16.97
N ILE A 104 -12.01 17.56 16.15
CA ILE A 104 -13.01 16.88 15.32
C ILE A 104 -12.30 16.01 14.24
N ILE A 105 -11.27 16.55 13.58
CA ILE A 105 -10.44 15.83 12.61
C ILE A 105 -9.88 14.54 13.22
N ASP A 106 -9.34 14.61 14.45
CA ASP A 106 -8.78 13.43 15.12
C ASP A 106 -9.83 12.34 15.36
N ARG A 107 -11.10 12.67 15.59
CA ARG A 107 -12.18 11.69 15.77
C ARG A 107 -12.58 11.04 14.44
N VAL A 108 -12.67 11.83 13.36
CA VAL A 108 -12.89 11.28 12.01
C VAL A 108 -11.72 10.38 11.61
N LYS A 109 -10.49 10.84 11.85
CA LYS A 109 -9.25 10.08 11.59
C LYS A 109 -9.22 8.75 12.35
N PHE A 110 -9.56 8.76 13.65
CA PHE A 110 -9.67 7.55 14.46
C PHE A 110 -10.71 6.58 13.89
N CYS A 111 -11.93 7.05 13.62
CA CYS A 111 -12.96 6.20 13.05
C CYS A 111 -12.54 5.59 11.71
N GLY A 112 -11.89 6.37 10.84
CA GLY A 112 -11.35 5.88 9.56
C GLY A 112 -10.26 4.83 9.75
N ALA A 113 -9.28 5.10 10.62
CA ALA A 113 -8.14 4.22 10.89
C ALA A 113 -8.54 2.83 11.43
N PHE A 114 -9.67 2.74 12.13
CA PHE A 114 -10.21 1.50 12.72
C PHE A 114 -11.46 0.99 12.00
N GLU A 115 -11.78 1.53 10.80
CA GLU A 115 -12.91 1.09 9.97
C GLU A 115 -14.27 1.17 10.68
N LEU A 116 -14.38 2.08 11.67
CA LEU A 116 -15.61 2.27 12.45
C LEU A 116 -16.66 3.03 11.64
N ALA A 117 -17.94 2.74 11.89
CA ALA A 117 -19.02 3.51 11.30
C ALA A 117 -19.05 4.91 11.90
N LEU A 118 -18.81 5.94 11.07
CA LEU A 118 -18.94 7.32 11.53
C LEU A 118 -20.35 7.63 12.04
N ARG A 119 -21.39 7.12 11.34
CA ARG A 119 -22.80 7.46 11.57
C ARG A 119 -23.56 6.37 12.29
N GLY A 120 -24.48 6.76 13.15
CA GLY A 120 -25.52 5.91 13.69
C GLY A 120 -26.71 5.80 12.72
N HIS A 121 -27.69 5.01 13.11
CA HIS A 121 -28.97 4.89 12.41
C HIS A 121 -29.77 6.20 12.54
N ASP A 122 -29.80 6.76 13.75
CA ASP A 122 -30.39 8.05 14.09
C ASP A 122 -29.35 8.93 14.79
N GLU A 123 -29.08 10.10 14.21
CA GLU A 123 -28.12 11.08 14.74
C GLU A 123 -28.81 12.28 15.41
N SER A 124 -30.12 12.15 15.76
CA SER A 124 -30.83 13.18 16.53
C SER A 124 -30.24 13.33 17.93
N GLU A 125 -30.46 14.50 18.55
CA GLU A 125 -30.01 14.77 19.92
C GLU A 125 -30.68 13.87 20.97
N SER A 126 -31.83 13.28 20.64
CA SER A 126 -32.56 12.36 21.48
C SER A 126 -32.24 10.87 21.27
N SER A 127 -31.29 10.57 20.39
CA SER A 127 -30.91 9.19 20.04
C SER A 127 -30.02 8.57 21.12
N ASP A 128 -30.38 7.37 21.59
CA ASP A 128 -29.51 6.58 22.49
C ASP A 128 -28.28 6.03 21.79
N ASN A 129 -28.26 6.03 20.45
CA ASN A 129 -27.12 5.57 19.64
C ASN A 129 -26.87 6.50 18.44
N PRO A 130 -26.27 7.69 18.67
CA PRO A 130 -26.03 8.68 17.62
C PRO A 130 -24.87 8.28 16.66
N GLY A 131 -24.23 7.14 16.90
CA GLY A 131 -23.10 6.65 16.13
C GLY A 131 -21.73 6.98 16.76
N MET A 132 -20.70 6.25 16.30
CA MET A 132 -19.37 6.30 16.92
C MET A 132 -18.74 7.70 16.87
N PHE A 133 -18.86 8.40 15.76
CA PHE A 133 -18.28 9.73 15.64
C PHE A 133 -18.88 10.71 16.68
N ARG A 134 -20.20 10.78 16.80
CA ARG A 134 -20.84 11.65 17.80
C ARG A 134 -20.49 11.23 19.21
N GLY A 135 -20.58 9.93 19.54
CA GLY A 135 -20.19 9.43 20.84
C GLY A 135 -18.72 9.79 21.20
N TRP A 136 -17.81 9.73 20.24
CA TRP A 136 -16.42 10.16 20.42
C TRP A 136 -16.29 11.66 20.63
N VAL A 137 -17.05 12.48 19.91
CA VAL A 137 -17.05 13.96 20.09
C VAL A 137 -17.59 14.31 21.48
N ASP A 138 -18.68 13.69 21.91
CA ASP A 138 -19.27 13.91 23.23
C ASP A 138 -18.35 13.46 24.37
N PHE A 139 -17.70 12.30 24.22
CA PHE A 139 -16.67 11.85 25.15
C PHE A 139 -15.50 12.83 25.22
N ALA A 140 -15.02 13.34 24.08
CA ALA A 140 -13.97 14.32 24.06
C ALA A 140 -14.38 15.65 24.70
N ALA A 141 -15.61 16.10 24.52
CA ALA A 141 -16.16 17.28 25.14
C ALA A 141 -16.23 17.16 26.68
N SER A 142 -16.32 15.94 27.21
CA SER A 142 -16.23 15.71 28.67
C SER A 142 -14.82 15.96 29.23
N LEU A 143 -13.79 15.93 28.39
CA LEU A 143 -12.39 16.12 28.76
C LEU A 143 -11.83 17.50 28.32
N ASP A 144 -12.41 18.11 27.30
CA ASP A 144 -12.01 19.40 26.72
C ASP A 144 -13.13 20.44 26.92
N GLY A 145 -12.92 21.35 27.86
CA GLY A 145 -13.89 22.40 28.18
C GLY A 145 -14.12 23.39 27.03
N ALA A 146 -13.12 23.64 26.17
CA ALA A 146 -13.28 24.51 25.01
C ALA A 146 -14.17 23.86 23.92
N LEU A 147 -14.00 22.55 23.70
CA LEU A 147 -14.90 21.78 22.81
C LEU A 147 -16.32 21.74 23.36
N LYS A 148 -16.48 21.49 24.66
CA LYS A 148 -17.80 21.48 25.32
C LYS A 148 -18.52 22.81 25.16
N GLU A 149 -17.86 23.91 25.51
CA GLU A 149 -18.41 25.28 25.40
C GLU A 149 -18.82 25.56 23.91
N HIS A 150 -18.02 25.11 22.96
CA HIS A 150 -18.34 25.28 21.54
C HIS A 150 -19.59 24.49 21.14
N LEU A 151 -19.69 23.22 21.50
CA LEU A 151 -20.84 22.38 21.15
C LEU A 151 -22.15 22.89 21.75
N ASP A 152 -22.08 23.44 22.99
CA ASP A 152 -23.22 24.00 23.70
C ASP A 152 -23.69 25.35 23.14
N ARG A 153 -22.76 26.22 22.70
CA ARG A 153 -23.05 27.60 22.32
C ARG A 153 -23.04 27.88 20.81
N ALA A 154 -22.39 27.04 20.02
CA ALA A 154 -22.29 27.30 18.59
C ALA A 154 -23.60 27.14 17.84
N THR A 155 -24.05 28.21 17.20
CA THR A 155 -25.28 28.23 16.40
C THR A 155 -25.01 28.06 14.91
N VAL A 156 -23.84 28.50 14.43
CA VAL A 156 -23.51 28.54 13.00
C VAL A 156 -22.65 27.36 12.55
N PHE A 157 -21.68 26.96 13.37
CA PHE A 157 -20.75 25.89 13.05
C PHE A 157 -20.50 25.00 14.27
N LYS A 158 -21.22 23.88 14.39
CA LYS A 158 -20.93 22.85 15.41
C LYS A 158 -19.82 21.90 15.00
N GLY A 159 -19.56 21.73 13.70
CA GLY A 159 -18.52 20.83 13.17
C GLY A 159 -18.93 19.36 13.08
N THR A 160 -20.14 18.98 13.51
CA THR A 160 -20.54 17.57 13.66
C THR A 160 -21.52 17.08 12.61
N SER A 161 -21.97 17.94 11.69
CA SER A 161 -22.96 17.57 10.65
C SER A 161 -22.42 16.56 9.65
N LYS A 162 -23.32 15.82 8.99
CA LYS A 162 -22.99 14.85 7.92
C LYS A 162 -22.20 15.46 6.79
N THR A 163 -22.51 16.71 6.42
CA THR A 163 -21.80 17.45 5.37
C THR A 163 -20.36 17.73 5.79
N ILE A 164 -20.14 18.23 7.01
CA ILE A 164 -18.80 18.51 7.53
C ILE A 164 -17.98 17.22 7.64
N GLN A 165 -18.55 16.12 8.10
CA GLN A 165 -17.86 14.83 8.14
C GLN A 165 -17.36 14.41 6.75
N ASN A 166 -18.19 14.53 5.71
CA ASN A 166 -17.82 14.20 4.33
C ASN A 166 -16.72 15.14 3.83
N GLU A 167 -16.87 16.45 4.00
CA GLU A 167 -15.89 17.44 3.55
C GLU A 167 -14.54 17.25 4.25
N LEU A 168 -14.52 16.88 5.53
CA LEU A 168 -13.29 16.54 6.23
C LEU A 168 -12.64 15.28 5.67
N LEU A 169 -13.43 14.25 5.36
CA LEU A 169 -12.93 13.03 4.71
C LEU A 169 -12.31 13.35 3.34
N ASP A 170 -12.96 14.20 2.54
CA ASP A 170 -12.45 14.61 1.22
C ASP A 170 -11.14 15.40 1.36
N CYS A 171 -11.06 16.31 2.33
CA CYS A 171 -9.82 17.04 2.64
C CYS A 171 -8.70 16.10 3.09
N MET A 172 -8.99 15.12 3.97
CA MET A 172 -8.02 14.14 4.43
C MET A 172 -7.52 13.26 3.29
N LEU A 173 -8.42 12.78 2.43
CA LEU A 173 -8.06 12.01 1.23
C LEU A 173 -7.14 12.81 0.33
N SER A 174 -7.47 14.07 0.07
CA SER A 174 -6.67 14.94 -0.78
C SER A 174 -5.29 15.22 -0.19
N VAL A 175 -5.19 15.53 1.10
CA VAL A 175 -3.90 15.78 1.79
C VAL A 175 -3.01 14.54 1.75
N THR A 176 -3.59 13.35 1.98
CA THR A 176 -2.82 12.09 1.94
C THR A 176 -2.36 11.77 0.51
N ARG A 177 -3.23 11.93 -0.49
CA ARG A 177 -2.85 11.73 -1.92
C ARG A 177 -1.75 12.69 -2.36
N GLU A 178 -1.84 13.96 -2.01
CA GLU A 178 -0.81 14.95 -2.30
C GLU A 178 0.55 14.56 -1.70
N GLN A 179 0.53 14.03 -0.48
CA GLN A 179 1.75 13.53 0.15
C GLN A 179 2.33 12.33 -0.60
N ILE A 180 1.51 11.34 -0.96
CA ILE A 180 1.93 10.16 -1.75
C ILE A 180 2.49 10.61 -3.10
N ILE A 181 1.82 11.51 -3.82
CA ILE A 181 2.28 12.03 -5.11
C ILE A 181 3.63 12.72 -4.95
N LYS A 182 3.80 13.54 -3.92
CA LYS A 182 5.08 14.21 -3.62
C LYS A 182 6.20 13.18 -3.38
N GLU A 183 5.94 12.13 -2.60
CA GLU A 183 6.92 11.05 -2.35
C GLU A 183 7.29 10.32 -3.67
N VAL A 184 6.32 10.00 -4.51
CA VAL A 184 6.54 9.36 -5.82
C VAL A 184 7.36 10.28 -6.75
N GLN A 185 7.04 11.57 -6.80
CA GLN A 185 7.78 12.52 -7.65
C GLN A 185 9.23 12.71 -7.23
N THR A 186 9.55 12.51 -5.95
CA THR A 186 10.92 12.57 -5.44
C THR A 186 11.65 11.22 -5.50
N SER A 187 10.94 10.10 -5.69
CA SER A 187 11.54 8.77 -5.84
C SER A 187 12.20 8.59 -7.21
N ASP A 188 13.17 7.67 -7.31
CA ASP A 188 13.85 7.37 -8.57
C ASP A 188 12.96 6.54 -9.51
N PHE A 189 12.24 5.57 -8.96
CA PHE A 189 11.41 4.62 -9.70
C PHE A 189 10.04 4.44 -9.04
N LEU A 190 9.07 4.10 -9.88
CA LEU A 190 7.71 3.76 -9.51
C LEU A 190 7.31 2.43 -10.15
N SER A 191 6.58 1.63 -9.44
CA SER A 191 5.82 0.50 -9.98
C SER A 191 4.37 0.54 -9.51
N ILE A 192 3.50 -0.04 -10.31
CA ILE A 192 2.08 -0.16 -9.97
C ILE A 192 1.69 -1.62 -9.76
N GLN A 193 0.79 -1.82 -8.80
CA GLN A 193 0.05 -3.06 -8.64
C GLN A 193 -1.43 -2.73 -8.85
N ALA A 194 -2.11 -3.49 -9.67
CA ALA A 194 -3.54 -3.34 -9.84
C ALA A 194 -4.23 -4.70 -9.81
N ASP A 195 -5.45 -4.71 -9.30
CA ASP A 195 -6.25 -5.90 -9.15
C ASP A 195 -7.73 -5.55 -9.25
N GLU A 196 -8.51 -6.45 -9.82
CA GLU A 196 -9.95 -6.27 -10.04
C GLU A 196 -10.74 -7.05 -9.00
N THR A 197 -11.79 -6.44 -8.48
CA THR A 197 -12.76 -7.12 -7.62
C THR A 197 -14.17 -6.66 -7.92
N THR A 198 -15.12 -7.48 -7.53
CA THR A 198 -16.55 -7.08 -7.52
C THR A 198 -16.93 -6.78 -6.07
N ASP A 199 -17.46 -5.60 -5.82
CA ASP A 199 -17.92 -5.22 -4.49
C ASP A 199 -19.25 -5.93 -4.10
N ILE A 200 -19.70 -5.71 -2.87
CA ILE A 200 -20.96 -6.30 -2.35
C ILE A 200 -22.19 -5.85 -3.18
N ALA A 201 -22.10 -4.67 -3.83
CA ALA A 201 -23.13 -4.15 -4.72
C ALA A 201 -22.98 -4.62 -6.19
N THR A 202 -22.15 -5.64 -6.44
CA THR A 202 -21.83 -6.19 -7.77
C THR A 202 -21.19 -5.19 -8.75
N GLN A 203 -20.64 -4.07 -8.25
CA GLN A 203 -19.93 -3.10 -9.08
C GLN A 203 -18.46 -3.51 -9.25
N PRO A 204 -17.96 -3.58 -10.49
CA PRO A 204 -16.54 -3.83 -10.73
C PRO A 204 -15.69 -2.67 -10.17
N GLN A 205 -14.68 -3.00 -9.41
CA GLN A 205 -13.74 -2.05 -8.81
C GLN A 205 -12.31 -2.43 -9.21
N LEU A 206 -11.54 -1.45 -9.65
CA LEU A 206 -10.11 -1.59 -9.86
C LEU A 206 -9.37 -0.94 -8.69
N LEU A 207 -8.50 -1.70 -8.05
CA LEU A 207 -7.59 -1.18 -7.05
C LEU A 207 -6.29 -0.73 -7.71
N LEU A 208 -5.76 0.39 -7.27
CA LEU A 208 -4.42 0.87 -7.61
C LEU A 208 -3.56 1.04 -6.36
N VAL A 209 -2.42 0.37 -6.34
CA VAL A 209 -1.37 0.48 -5.34
C VAL A 209 -0.09 0.97 -6.02
N LEU A 210 0.61 1.89 -5.37
CA LEU A 210 1.88 2.46 -5.84
C LEU A 210 3.03 1.89 -5.00
N ARG A 211 4.09 1.37 -5.67
CA ARG A 211 5.29 0.85 -5.00
C ARG A 211 6.51 1.66 -5.43
N TYR A 212 7.25 2.17 -4.46
CA TYR A 212 8.45 2.99 -4.65
C TYR A 212 9.35 2.94 -3.40
N ILE A 213 10.54 3.53 -3.50
CA ILE A 213 11.45 3.72 -2.37
C ILE A 213 11.35 5.18 -1.95
N ASP A 214 11.07 5.43 -0.68
CA ASP A 214 10.96 6.78 -0.12
C ASP A 214 12.34 7.44 0.14
N ALA A 215 12.34 8.72 0.50
CA ALA A 215 13.56 9.47 0.81
C ALA A 215 14.33 8.95 2.04
N LYS A 216 13.75 8.04 2.82
CA LYS A 216 14.39 7.35 3.94
C LYS A 216 14.91 5.96 3.54
N ASN A 217 14.94 5.66 2.26
CA ASN A 217 15.34 4.36 1.70
C ASN A 217 14.45 3.16 2.13
N ASN A 218 13.19 3.42 2.49
CA ASN A 218 12.23 2.37 2.80
C ASN A 218 11.35 2.06 1.59
N VAL A 219 11.08 0.76 1.38
CA VAL A 219 10.10 0.31 0.39
C VAL A 219 8.70 0.66 0.87
N GLN A 220 7.97 1.39 0.07
CA GLN A 220 6.59 1.75 0.32
C GLN A 220 5.67 1.08 -0.70
N GLU A 221 4.57 0.50 -0.20
CA GLU A 221 3.41 0.06 -0.96
C GLU A 221 2.23 0.85 -0.44
N ARG A 222 1.76 1.82 -1.24
CA ARG A 222 0.72 2.77 -0.84
C ARG A 222 -0.57 2.49 -1.57
N PHE A 223 -1.64 2.31 -0.83
CA PHE A 223 -2.99 2.39 -1.39
C PHE A 223 -3.20 3.77 -2.03
N PHE A 224 -3.65 3.79 -3.27
CA PHE A 224 -3.93 5.05 -3.95
C PHE A 224 -5.41 5.28 -4.16
N GLU A 225 -6.12 4.31 -4.75
CA GLU A 225 -7.54 4.46 -5.04
C GLU A 225 -8.22 3.12 -5.37
N PHE A 226 -9.51 3.01 -5.01
CA PHE A 226 -10.47 2.14 -5.67
C PHE A 226 -11.15 2.91 -6.79
N ILE A 227 -11.06 2.44 -8.02
CA ILE A 227 -11.58 3.08 -9.22
C ILE A 227 -12.80 2.28 -9.70
N PRO A 228 -14.01 2.86 -9.77
CA PRO A 228 -15.15 2.16 -10.33
C PRO A 228 -14.95 1.94 -11.81
N LEU A 229 -15.15 0.72 -12.29
CA LEU A 229 -15.09 0.36 -13.70
C LEU A 229 -16.49 0.29 -14.29
N GLN A 230 -16.65 0.75 -15.53
CA GLN A 230 -17.89 0.56 -16.30
C GLN A 230 -18.00 -0.89 -16.81
N SER A 231 -16.86 -1.52 -17.07
CA SER A 231 -16.76 -2.91 -17.52
C SER A 231 -15.38 -3.47 -17.16
N ALA A 232 -15.28 -4.79 -16.97
CA ALA A 232 -14.02 -5.50 -16.75
C ALA A 232 -13.25 -5.78 -18.06
N THR A 233 -13.31 -4.86 -19.04
CA THR A 233 -12.56 -5.00 -20.29
C THR A 233 -11.16 -4.41 -20.15
N ALA A 234 -10.18 -4.96 -20.88
CA ALA A 234 -8.82 -4.45 -20.89
C ALA A 234 -8.72 -2.97 -21.28
N GLU A 235 -9.64 -2.48 -22.12
CA GLU A 235 -9.73 -1.06 -22.51
C GLU A 235 -10.13 -0.17 -21.32
N SER A 236 -11.19 -0.59 -20.60
CA SER A 236 -11.70 0.15 -19.44
C SER A 236 -10.62 0.22 -18.34
N VAL A 237 -9.97 -0.90 -18.04
CA VAL A 237 -8.88 -0.99 -17.05
C VAL A 237 -7.69 -0.11 -17.45
N ALA A 238 -7.20 -0.24 -18.69
CA ALA A 238 -6.05 0.54 -19.16
C ALA A 238 -6.35 2.05 -19.19
N THR A 239 -7.56 2.45 -19.57
CA THR A 239 -7.97 3.85 -19.57
C THR A 239 -8.03 4.41 -18.16
N ALA A 240 -8.59 3.66 -17.21
CA ALA A 240 -8.63 4.03 -15.80
C ALA A 240 -7.22 4.22 -15.22
N LEU A 241 -6.31 3.26 -15.45
CA LEU A 241 -4.93 3.33 -14.99
C LEU A 241 -4.17 4.51 -15.60
N LYS A 242 -4.24 4.69 -16.93
CA LYS A 242 -3.59 5.83 -17.63
C LYS A 242 -4.07 7.17 -17.08
N GLY A 243 -5.37 7.32 -16.87
CA GLY A 243 -5.94 8.54 -16.30
C GLY A 243 -5.40 8.84 -14.89
N ARG A 244 -5.20 7.83 -14.04
CA ARG A 244 -4.64 8.02 -12.69
C ARG A 244 -3.13 8.23 -12.72
N LEU A 245 -2.40 7.48 -13.54
CA LEU A 245 -0.95 7.66 -13.68
C LEU A 245 -0.59 9.06 -14.19
N ALA A 246 -1.38 9.66 -15.06
CA ALA A 246 -1.19 11.04 -15.51
C ALA A 246 -1.32 12.07 -14.37
N THR A 247 -2.04 11.77 -13.29
CA THR A 247 -2.11 12.64 -12.10
C THR A 247 -0.93 12.45 -11.15
N VAL A 248 -0.25 11.30 -11.21
CA VAL A 248 0.86 10.94 -10.33
C VAL A 248 2.21 11.31 -10.96
N LEU A 249 2.38 11.00 -12.25
CA LEU A 249 3.62 11.21 -13.01
C LEU A 249 3.42 12.28 -14.07
N PRO A 250 4.12 13.44 -13.98
CA PRO A 250 4.23 14.40 -15.07
C PRO A 250 4.82 13.78 -16.34
N GLU A 251 4.62 14.43 -17.49
CA GLU A 251 5.08 13.94 -18.81
C GLU A 251 6.59 13.65 -18.86
N ASP A 252 7.38 14.50 -18.22
CA ASP A 252 8.84 14.39 -18.14
C ASP A 252 9.32 13.27 -17.20
N GLN A 253 8.43 12.71 -16.36
CA GLN A 253 8.74 11.65 -15.40
C GLN A 253 8.16 10.28 -15.78
N LYS A 254 7.59 10.12 -16.95
CA LYS A 254 7.02 8.84 -17.42
C LYS A 254 8.02 7.68 -17.38
N SER A 255 9.30 7.94 -17.59
CA SER A 255 10.37 6.94 -17.54
C SER A 255 10.57 6.31 -16.17
N LYS A 256 10.08 6.94 -15.09
CA LYS A 256 10.15 6.40 -13.73
C LYS A 256 9.27 5.16 -13.52
N LEU A 257 8.19 4.99 -14.31
CA LEU A 257 7.36 3.80 -14.22
C LEU A 257 8.09 2.61 -14.86
N ILE A 258 8.68 1.76 -14.02
CA ILE A 258 9.51 0.62 -14.46
C ILE A 258 8.77 -0.72 -14.46
N CYS A 259 7.67 -0.83 -13.73
CA CYS A 259 6.94 -2.09 -13.63
C CYS A 259 5.45 -1.91 -13.41
N GLN A 260 4.69 -2.88 -13.90
CA GLN A 260 3.24 -3.04 -13.72
C GLN A 260 2.94 -4.50 -13.35
N ALA A 261 2.19 -4.73 -12.28
CA ALA A 261 1.85 -6.08 -11.81
C ALA A 261 0.33 -6.27 -11.70
N TYR A 262 -0.18 -7.37 -12.26
CA TYR A 262 -1.60 -7.73 -12.28
C TYR A 262 -1.78 -9.23 -12.08
N ASP A 263 -3.01 -9.67 -11.75
CA ASP A 263 -3.35 -11.10 -11.56
C ASP A 263 -4.43 -11.65 -12.50
N GLY A 264 -5.17 -10.82 -13.21
CA GLY A 264 -6.36 -11.19 -13.96
C GLY A 264 -6.15 -11.71 -15.40
N ALA A 265 -7.21 -12.21 -16.00
CA ALA A 265 -7.21 -12.80 -17.33
C ALA A 265 -7.02 -11.79 -18.49
N THR A 266 -7.29 -10.51 -18.26
CA THR A 266 -7.19 -9.44 -19.27
C THR A 266 -5.79 -8.80 -19.37
N THR A 267 -4.83 -9.31 -18.61
CA THR A 267 -3.53 -8.71 -18.35
C THR A 267 -2.68 -8.45 -19.60
N SER A 268 -2.65 -9.38 -20.59
CA SER A 268 -1.82 -9.22 -21.79
C SER A 268 -2.19 -8.01 -22.65
N ALA A 269 -3.47 -7.65 -22.71
CA ALA A 269 -3.93 -6.48 -23.44
C ALA A 269 -3.74 -5.19 -22.64
N VAL A 270 -3.96 -5.23 -21.32
CA VAL A 270 -3.72 -4.07 -20.41
C VAL A 270 -2.24 -3.70 -20.43
N GLN A 271 -1.34 -4.67 -20.26
CA GLN A 271 0.10 -4.40 -20.21
C GLN A 271 0.60 -3.66 -21.45
N ARG A 272 0.19 -4.09 -22.66
CA ARG A 272 0.60 -3.42 -23.92
C ARG A 272 0.12 -1.98 -23.95
N LYS A 273 -1.15 -1.74 -23.62
CA LYS A 273 -1.74 -0.40 -23.61
C LYS A 273 -1.06 0.54 -22.60
N ILE A 274 -0.56 0.04 -21.49
CA ILE A 274 0.23 0.84 -20.54
C ILE A 274 1.64 1.07 -21.11
N GLN A 275 2.29 0.05 -21.68
CA GLN A 275 3.62 0.18 -22.29
C GLN A 275 3.65 1.15 -23.47
N ASP A 276 2.56 1.28 -24.23
CA ASP A 276 2.44 2.27 -25.30
C ASP A 276 2.64 3.71 -24.81
N VAL A 277 2.33 4.00 -23.55
CA VAL A 277 2.47 5.33 -22.91
C VAL A 277 3.65 5.40 -21.97
N TYR A 278 3.99 4.28 -21.32
CA TYR A 278 5.07 4.12 -20.35
C TYR A 278 6.00 2.99 -20.79
N PRO A 279 6.93 3.23 -21.73
CA PRO A 279 7.71 2.16 -22.38
C PRO A 279 8.54 1.30 -21.41
N ASN A 280 8.99 1.88 -20.30
CA ASN A 280 9.79 1.19 -19.29
C ASN A 280 8.96 0.28 -18.34
N ALA A 281 7.65 0.34 -18.40
CA ALA A 281 6.76 -0.41 -17.52
C ALA A 281 6.74 -1.90 -17.85
N HIS A 282 7.75 -2.64 -17.42
CA HIS A 282 7.81 -4.10 -17.56
C HIS A 282 6.64 -4.76 -16.83
N TYR A 283 6.15 -5.88 -17.36
CA TYR A 283 5.01 -6.58 -16.81
C TYR A 283 5.43 -7.74 -15.91
N ILE A 284 4.79 -7.84 -14.74
CA ILE A 284 4.87 -8.99 -13.84
C ILE A 284 3.47 -9.61 -13.67
N HIS A 285 3.38 -10.89 -13.92
CA HIS A 285 2.21 -11.66 -13.49
C HIS A 285 2.39 -12.04 -12.01
N CYS A 286 1.43 -11.72 -11.15
CA CYS A 286 1.49 -11.98 -9.71
C CYS A 286 1.91 -13.43 -9.39
N TYR A 287 3.06 -13.62 -8.74
CA TYR A 287 3.58 -14.95 -8.41
C TYR A 287 2.71 -15.70 -7.41
N ALA A 288 2.00 -15.02 -6.51
CA ALA A 288 1.05 -15.65 -5.61
C ALA A 288 -0.14 -16.25 -6.40
N HIS A 289 -0.63 -15.53 -7.43
CA HIS A 289 -1.65 -16.04 -8.34
C HIS A 289 -1.11 -17.23 -9.18
N GLN A 290 0.11 -17.13 -9.69
CA GLN A 290 0.77 -18.21 -10.42
C GLN A 290 0.89 -19.48 -9.58
N LEU A 291 1.24 -19.38 -8.28
CA LEU A 291 1.29 -20.53 -7.37
C LEU A 291 -0.10 -21.19 -7.23
N ASN A 292 -1.15 -20.39 -7.07
CA ASN A 292 -2.52 -20.92 -7.02
C ASN A 292 -2.88 -21.67 -8.32
N LEU A 293 -2.50 -21.13 -9.48
CA LEU A 293 -2.73 -21.80 -10.77
C LEU A 293 -1.94 -23.11 -10.91
N ILE A 294 -0.68 -23.17 -10.44
CA ILE A 294 0.13 -24.40 -10.42
C ILE A 294 -0.59 -25.47 -9.62
N MET A 295 -1.01 -25.14 -8.41
CA MET A 295 -1.68 -26.09 -7.52
C MET A 295 -3.06 -26.49 -8.04
N GLN A 296 -3.81 -25.56 -8.62
CA GLN A 296 -5.11 -25.85 -9.23
C GLN A 296 -4.96 -26.84 -10.41
N GLN A 297 -3.97 -26.66 -11.25
CA GLN A 297 -3.69 -27.57 -12.35
C GLN A 297 -3.29 -28.96 -11.85
N ALA A 298 -2.38 -29.04 -10.88
CA ALA A 298 -1.96 -30.30 -10.28
C ALA A 298 -3.11 -31.07 -9.62
N THR A 299 -4.15 -30.36 -9.14
CA THR A 299 -5.30 -30.98 -8.48
C THR A 299 -6.47 -31.31 -9.41
N SER A 300 -6.65 -30.54 -10.48
CA SER A 300 -7.81 -30.69 -11.38
C SER A 300 -7.55 -31.60 -12.56
N HIS A 301 -6.30 -31.75 -13.01
CA HIS A 301 -5.94 -32.51 -14.19
C HIS A 301 -6.11 -34.03 -13.97
N ILE A 302 -5.76 -34.53 -12.79
CA ILE A 302 -5.78 -35.93 -12.44
C ILE A 302 -7.14 -36.28 -11.82
N SER A 303 -7.95 -37.13 -12.47
CA SER A 303 -9.32 -37.44 -12.05
C SER A 303 -9.43 -37.95 -10.59
N LYS A 304 -8.51 -38.81 -10.15
CA LYS A 304 -8.49 -39.34 -8.77
C LYS A 304 -8.20 -38.27 -7.74
N VAL A 305 -7.28 -37.35 -8.04
CA VAL A 305 -6.92 -36.22 -7.18
C VAL A 305 -8.09 -35.24 -7.10
N ARG A 306 -8.76 -34.97 -8.20
CA ARG A 306 -9.96 -34.12 -8.20
C ARG A 306 -11.06 -34.67 -7.30
N ILE A 307 -11.28 -35.99 -7.31
CA ILE A 307 -12.24 -36.68 -6.43
C ILE A 307 -11.80 -36.52 -4.97
N PHE A 308 -10.52 -36.71 -4.67
CA PHE A 308 -9.96 -36.51 -3.32
C PHE A 308 -10.25 -35.12 -2.79
N PHE A 309 -9.98 -34.05 -3.55
CA PHE A 309 -10.25 -32.67 -3.11
C PHE A 309 -11.74 -32.36 -2.99
N SER A 310 -12.59 -32.94 -3.85
CA SER A 310 -14.04 -32.87 -3.70
C SER A 310 -14.50 -33.48 -2.38
N ASN A 311 -13.91 -34.61 -1.99
CA ASN A 311 -14.20 -35.29 -0.73
C ASN A 311 -13.72 -34.47 0.49
N ILE A 312 -12.50 -33.89 0.44
CA ILE A 312 -12.01 -32.96 1.48
C ILE A 312 -12.98 -31.79 1.69
N GLY A 313 -13.50 -31.19 0.62
CA GLY A 313 -14.52 -30.16 0.68
C GLY A 313 -15.86 -30.67 1.28
N GLY A 314 -16.16 -31.93 1.10
CA GLY A 314 -17.35 -32.60 1.65
C GLY A 314 -17.40 -32.56 3.18
N PHE A 315 -16.27 -32.81 3.86
CA PHE A 315 -16.20 -32.75 5.32
C PHE A 315 -16.59 -31.36 5.86
N SER A 316 -15.99 -30.30 5.32
CA SER A 316 -16.30 -28.93 5.72
C SER A 316 -17.76 -28.56 5.42
N SER A 317 -18.28 -29.00 4.27
CA SER A 317 -19.65 -28.75 3.85
C SER A 317 -20.65 -29.47 4.76
N PHE A 318 -20.35 -30.70 5.18
CA PHE A 318 -21.22 -31.49 6.06
C PHE A 318 -21.47 -30.75 7.38
N PHE A 319 -20.43 -30.31 8.07
CA PHE A 319 -20.56 -29.65 9.36
C PHE A 319 -21.11 -28.22 9.23
N SER A 320 -20.70 -27.45 8.21
CA SER A 320 -21.16 -26.07 8.03
C SER A 320 -22.65 -25.90 7.72
N LYS A 321 -23.33 -26.96 7.28
CA LYS A 321 -24.77 -26.93 6.97
C LYS A 321 -25.69 -26.91 8.20
N SER A 322 -25.20 -27.31 9.38
CA SER A 322 -26.04 -27.45 10.57
C SER A 322 -25.28 -27.11 11.84
N PRO A 323 -25.79 -26.16 12.67
CA PRO A 323 -25.24 -25.89 14.01
C PRO A 323 -25.18 -27.15 14.89
N LYS A 324 -26.21 -28.04 14.79
CA LYS A 324 -26.25 -29.28 15.56
C LYS A 324 -25.09 -30.21 15.20
N ARG A 325 -24.76 -30.38 13.89
CA ARG A 325 -23.59 -31.16 13.46
C ARG A 325 -22.31 -30.54 13.94
N THR A 326 -22.21 -29.19 13.93
CA THR A 326 -21.03 -28.46 14.43
C THR A 326 -20.84 -28.68 15.93
N CYS A 327 -21.89 -28.73 16.76
CA CYS A 327 -21.78 -29.05 18.19
C CYS A 327 -21.16 -30.43 18.40
N PHE A 328 -21.59 -31.47 17.65
CA PHE A 328 -20.99 -32.80 17.73
C PHE A 328 -19.51 -32.78 17.34
N LEU A 329 -19.14 -32.00 16.34
CA LEU A 329 -17.72 -31.82 15.97
C LEU A 329 -16.94 -31.16 17.10
N ASP A 330 -17.49 -30.08 17.70
CA ASP A 330 -16.82 -29.30 18.77
C ASP A 330 -16.65 -30.15 20.06
N GLU A 331 -17.53 -31.16 20.30
CA GLU A 331 -17.42 -32.08 21.45
C GLU A 331 -16.27 -33.11 21.27
N VAL A 332 -15.98 -33.51 20.03
CA VAL A 332 -15.02 -34.61 19.73
C VAL A 332 -13.69 -34.07 19.21
N VAL A 333 -13.74 -33.00 18.40
CA VAL A 333 -12.58 -32.38 17.79
C VAL A 333 -12.48 -30.93 18.21
N ALA A 334 -11.46 -30.56 18.96
CA ALA A 334 -11.23 -29.19 19.45
C ALA A 334 -11.02 -28.14 18.31
N HIS A 335 -10.84 -28.59 17.07
CA HIS A 335 -10.55 -27.74 15.92
C HIS A 335 -11.64 -27.82 14.87
N ARG A 336 -12.19 -26.66 14.49
CA ARG A 336 -13.19 -26.57 13.42
C ARG A 336 -12.56 -26.72 12.06
N LEU A 337 -13.20 -27.51 11.19
CA LEU A 337 -12.85 -27.57 9.78
C LEU A 337 -13.07 -26.18 9.15
N PRO A 338 -12.11 -25.65 8.40
CA PRO A 338 -12.24 -24.36 7.75
C PRO A 338 -13.41 -24.38 6.75
N ARG A 339 -14.18 -23.27 6.67
CA ARG A 339 -15.29 -23.19 5.70
C ARG A 339 -14.76 -23.23 4.29
N SER A 340 -15.43 -23.94 3.39
CA SER A 340 -15.02 -24.07 1.99
C SER A 340 -14.98 -22.71 1.29
N GLY A 341 -13.80 -22.27 0.91
CA GLY A 341 -13.55 -21.13 0.04
C GLY A 341 -12.81 -21.63 -1.22
N THR A 342 -13.34 -21.31 -2.39
CA THR A 342 -12.90 -21.92 -3.65
C THR A 342 -11.67 -21.25 -4.28
N VAL A 343 -11.14 -20.15 -3.71
CA VAL A 343 -10.23 -19.27 -4.44
C VAL A 343 -8.75 -19.36 -3.99
N ARG A 344 -8.46 -19.87 -2.79
CA ARG A 344 -7.09 -19.89 -2.25
C ARG A 344 -6.68 -21.27 -1.75
N TRP A 345 -5.46 -21.67 -2.10
CA TRP A 345 -4.87 -22.95 -1.72
C TRP A 345 -4.77 -23.15 -0.19
N ASN A 346 -4.49 -22.11 0.59
CA ASN A 346 -4.39 -22.17 2.06
C ASN A 346 -5.62 -22.75 2.76
N PHE A 347 -6.78 -22.76 2.10
CA PHE A 347 -7.97 -23.43 2.57
C PHE A 347 -7.81 -24.94 2.55
N HIS A 348 -7.31 -25.48 1.42
CA HIS A 348 -7.10 -26.93 1.24
C HIS A 348 -6.04 -27.44 2.21
N SER A 349 -4.96 -26.69 2.43
CA SER A 349 -3.91 -27.05 3.38
C SER A 349 -4.45 -27.24 4.79
N ARG A 350 -5.19 -26.27 5.32
CA ARG A 350 -5.78 -26.39 6.67
C ARG A 350 -6.80 -27.54 6.76
N ALA A 351 -7.60 -27.75 5.73
CA ALA A 351 -8.55 -28.86 5.70
C ALA A 351 -7.83 -30.21 5.70
N ILE A 352 -6.78 -30.35 4.91
CA ILE A 352 -5.94 -31.56 4.83
C ILE A 352 -5.30 -31.83 6.19
N SER A 353 -4.62 -30.85 6.80
CA SER A 353 -3.98 -31.02 8.12
C SER A 353 -4.99 -31.41 9.20
N THR A 354 -6.15 -30.72 9.26
CA THR A 354 -7.20 -31.04 10.25
C THR A 354 -7.74 -32.47 10.06
N VAL A 355 -8.02 -32.88 8.82
CA VAL A 355 -8.54 -34.22 8.54
C VAL A 355 -7.45 -35.29 8.82
N PHE A 356 -6.17 -35.00 8.52
CA PHE A 356 -5.08 -35.92 8.79
C PHE A 356 -4.84 -36.10 10.31
N GLU A 357 -4.73 -35.01 11.04
CA GLU A 357 -4.44 -35.01 12.48
C GLU A 357 -5.58 -35.59 13.32
N HIS A 358 -6.84 -35.35 12.92
CA HIS A 358 -8.03 -35.74 13.66
C HIS A 358 -8.86 -36.81 12.96
N ARG A 359 -8.25 -37.63 12.10
CA ARG A 359 -8.97 -38.65 11.31
C ARG A 359 -9.81 -39.58 12.17
N ASP A 360 -9.22 -40.14 13.22
CA ASP A 360 -9.88 -41.14 14.07
C ASP A 360 -10.96 -40.50 14.94
N ASP A 361 -10.78 -39.24 15.35
CA ASP A 361 -11.79 -38.44 16.04
C ASP A 361 -12.97 -38.12 15.13
N LEU A 362 -12.71 -37.80 13.87
CA LEU A 362 -13.76 -37.57 12.87
C LEU A 362 -14.58 -38.84 12.60
N ILE A 363 -13.92 -40.01 12.53
CA ILE A 363 -14.64 -41.28 12.40
C ILE A 363 -15.58 -41.48 13.59
N ARG A 364 -15.10 -41.32 14.82
CA ARG A 364 -15.90 -41.41 16.04
C ARG A 364 -17.06 -40.40 16.04
N CYS A 365 -16.82 -39.19 15.59
CA CYS A 365 -17.87 -38.18 15.48
C CYS A 365 -18.97 -38.60 14.50
N PHE A 366 -18.61 -39.13 13.33
CA PHE A 366 -19.57 -39.62 12.33
C PHE A 366 -20.36 -40.84 12.85
N GLU A 367 -19.71 -41.78 13.53
CA GLU A 367 -20.35 -42.92 14.17
C GLU A 367 -21.34 -42.46 15.24
N SER A 368 -20.96 -41.50 16.11
CA SER A 368 -21.84 -40.90 17.10
C SER A 368 -23.09 -40.25 16.48
N ILE A 369 -22.93 -39.59 15.33
CA ILE A 369 -24.04 -38.99 14.56
C ILE A 369 -24.98 -40.11 14.03
N GLN A 370 -24.43 -41.24 13.59
CA GLN A 370 -25.24 -42.36 13.10
C GLN A 370 -26.06 -43.04 14.24
N ASP A 371 -25.48 -43.11 15.41
CA ASP A 371 -26.06 -43.83 16.56
C ASP A 371 -27.00 -42.96 17.41
N SER A 372 -26.89 -41.63 17.31
CA SER A 372 -27.63 -40.71 18.21
C SER A 372 -29.15 -40.73 18.06
N GLY A 373 -29.68 -41.20 16.94
CA GLY A 373 -31.13 -41.14 16.63
C GLY A 373 -31.72 -39.72 16.45
N ASP A 374 -30.90 -38.71 16.64
CA ASP A 374 -31.27 -37.28 16.64
C ASP A 374 -31.24 -36.61 15.28
N PHE A 375 -30.71 -37.29 14.24
CA PHE A 375 -30.52 -36.75 12.92
C PHE A 375 -31.46 -37.41 11.89
N ASP A 376 -31.74 -36.66 10.84
CA ASP A 376 -32.55 -37.18 9.73
C ASP A 376 -31.79 -38.30 8.97
N PRO A 377 -32.54 -39.21 8.29
CA PRO A 377 -31.92 -40.36 7.58
C PRO A 377 -30.88 -39.98 6.50
N ASN A 378 -30.99 -38.77 5.89
CA ASN A 378 -30.02 -38.31 4.90
C ASN A 378 -28.70 -37.93 5.58
N THR A 379 -28.77 -37.25 6.73
CA THR A 379 -27.62 -36.88 7.56
C THR A 379 -26.90 -38.14 8.07
N VAL A 380 -27.62 -39.13 8.58
CA VAL A 380 -27.07 -40.41 9.03
C VAL A 380 -26.33 -41.12 7.91
N ARG A 381 -26.95 -41.18 6.72
CA ARG A 381 -26.35 -41.79 5.54
C ARG A 381 -25.11 -41.05 5.05
N GLU A 382 -25.17 -39.70 5.03
CA GLU A 382 -24.03 -38.85 4.64
C GLU A 382 -22.85 -39.03 5.62
N ALA A 383 -23.12 -39.07 6.92
CA ALA A 383 -22.12 -39.33 7.98
C ALA A 383 -21.45 -40.69 7.79
N GLY A 384 -22.26 -41.76 7.56
CA GLY A 384 -21.71 -43.09 7.30
C GLY A 384 -20.83 -43.17 6.04
N ALA A 385 -21.22 -42.47 4.97
CA ALA A 385 -20.40 -42.38 3.76
C ALA A 385 -19.07 -41.66 4.00
N LEU A 386 -19.06 -40.61 4.81
CA LEU A 386 -17.85 -39.85 5.18
C LEU A 386 -16.93 -40.66 6.12
N ALA A 387 -17.51 -41.42 7.08
CA ALA A 387 -16.73 -42.34 7.91
C ALA A 387 -16.01 -43.40 7.07
N MET A 388 -16.76 -44.08 6.17
CA MET A 388 -16.20 -45.06 5.25
C MET A 388 -15.10 -44.47 4.35
N LEU A 389 -15.23 -43.20 3.93
CA LEU A 389 -14.24 -42.52 3.11
C LEU A 389 -12.93 -42.30 3.89
N LEU A 390 -12.98 -41.96 5.18
CA LEU A 390 -11.80 -41.82 6.04
C LEU A 390 -11.05 -43.15 6.25
N GLU A 391 -11.72 -44.27 6.05
CA GLU A 391 -11.12 -45.62 6.10
C GLU A 391 -10.59 -46.09 4.75
N ASP A 392 -11.01 -45.46 3.62
CA ASP A 392 -10.61 -45.84 2.28
C ASP A 392 -9.11 -45.69 2.05
N GLN A 393 -8.48 -46.72 1.49
CA GLN A 393 -7.03 -46.79 1.33
C GLN A 393 -6.50 -45.75 0.30
N ASP A 394 -7.25 -45.49 -0.76
CA ASP A 394 -6.85 -44.46 -1.73
C ASP A 394 -6.95 -43.07 -1.13
N PHE A 395 -8.01 -42.82 -0.33
CA PHE A 395 -8.17 -41.57 0.36
C PHE A 395 -7.05 -41.31 1.40
N LYS A 396 -6.70 -42.34 2.19
CA LYS A 396 -5.60 -42.26 3.16
C LYS A 396 -4.28 -41.94 2.49
N PHE A 397 -3.98 -42.60 1.40
CA PHE A 397 -2.76 -42.39 0.62
C PHE A 397 -2.66 -40.95 0.10
N PHE A 398 -3.72 -40.43 -0.52
CA PHE A 398 -3.72 -39.04 -1.00
C PHE A 398 -3.71 -38.03 0.14
N LEU A 399 -4.35 -38.33 1.26
CA LEU A 399 -4.33 -37.48 2.44
C LEU A 399 -2.89 -37.33 2.99
N GLU A 400 -2.16 -38.43 3.11
CA GLU A 400 -0.77 -38.45 3.53
C GLU A 400 0.15 -37.73 2.52
N LEU A 401 -0.01 -38.01 1.21
CA LEU A 401 0.73 -37.33 0.15
C LEU A 401 0.59 -35.80 0.23
N TYR A 402 -0.65 -35.33 0.29
CA TYR A 402 -0.90 -33.88 0.34
C TYR A 402 -0.56 -33.26 1.69
N HIS A 403 -0.63 -34.02 2.78
CA HIS A 403 -0.11 -33.58 4.08
C HIS A 403 1.41 -33.30 4.05
N HIS A 404 2.17 -34.05 3.22
CA HIS A 404 3.59 -33.77 2.97
C HIS A 404 3.81 -32.59 2.02
N ILE A 405 2.97 -32.41 1.00
CA ILE A 405 3.12 -31.33 -0.01
C ILE A 405 2.71 -29.97 0.54
N THR A 406 1.58 -29.88 1.25
CA THR A 406 0.94 -28.61 1.61
C THR A 406 1.80 -27.69 2.49
N PRO A 407 2.63 -28.15 3.46
CA PRO A 407 3.48 -27.27 4.24
C PRO A 407 4.49 -26.48 3.37
N HIS A 408 5.01 -27.08 2.31
CA HIS A 408 5.94 -26.41 1.41
C HIS A 408 5.23 -25.38 0.52
N VAL A 409 3.98 -25.65 0.12
CA VAL A 409 3.13 -24.68 -0.59
C VAL A 409 2.80 -23.51 0.32
N ASP A 410 2.40 -23.77 1.57
CA ASP A 410 2.10 -22.72 2.54
C ASP A 410 3.32 -21.87 2.86
N PHE A 411 4.50 -22.48 3.01
CA PHE A 411 5.75 -21.76 3.20
C PHE A 411 6.03 -20.81 2.03
N LEU A 412 5.95 -21.29 0.79
CA LEU A 412 6.16 -20.45 -0.40
C LEU A 412 5.09 -19.37 -0.49
N CYS A 413 3.82 -19.70 -0.21
CA CYS A 413 2.73 -18.75 -0.21
C CYS A 413 2.94 -17.63 0.84
N ALA A 414 3.39 -17.98 2.06
CA ALA A 414 3.71 -17.02 3.11
C ALA A 414 4.85 -16.09 2.69
N LYS A 415 5.89 -16.65 2.07
CA LYS A 415 7.00 -15.85 1.52
C LYS A 415 6.54 -14.88 0.45
N LEU A 416 5.70 -15.32 -0.49
CA LEU A 416 5.13 -14.46 -1.54
C LEU A 416 4.20 -13.35 -1.01
N GLN A 417 3.75 -13.44 0.23
CA GLN A 417 2.90 -12.44 0.89
C GLN A 417 3.68 -11.46 1.79
N GLU A 418 4.99 -11.60 1.94
CA GLU A 418 5.82 -10.67 2.69
C GLU A 418 5.88 -9.30 2.00
N LYS A 419 5.83 -8.20 2.77
CA LYS A 419 5.78 -6.83 2.22
C LYS A 419 7.03 -6.42 1.44
N ASN A 420 8.19 -6.78 1.94
CA ASN A 420 9.49 -6.33 1.38
C ASN A 420 10.16 -7.40 0.53
N ILE A 421 9.37 -8.27 -0.09
CA ILE A 421 9.91 -9.33 -0.91
C ILE A 421 10.41 -8.76 -2.26
N ASP A 422 11.57 -9.25 -2.69
CA ASP A 422 12.18 -8.94 -3.97
C ASP A 422 12.43 -10.21 -4.82
N SER A 423 12.77 -10.03 -6.08
CA SER A 423 12.95 -11.13 -7.02
C SER A 423 14.15 -12.05 -6.67
N VAL A 424 15.15 -11.53 -5.97
CA VAL A 424 16.33 -12.31 -5.53
C VAL A 424 15.91 -13.30 -4.45
N HIS A 425 15.20 -12.82 -3.42
CA HIS A 425 14.68 -13.64 -2.32
C HIS A 425 13.68 -14.69 -2.81
N ILE A 426 12.74 -14.30 -3.68
CA ILE A 426 11.74 -15.22 -4.25
C ILE A 426 12.41 -16.35 -5.04
N LYS A 427 13.42 -16.04 -5.84
CA LYS A 427 14.15 -17.03 -6.64
C LYS A 427 14.75 -18.13 -5.77
N GLY A 428 15.33 -17.76 -4.63
CA GLY A 428 15.80 -18.70 -3.62
C GLY A 428 14.70 -19.58 -3.04
N SER A 429 13.59 -18.96 -2.64
CA SER A 429 12.42 -19.66 -2.08
C SER A 429 11.76 -20.64 -3.06
N ILE A 430 11.67 -20.29 -4.33
CA ILE A 430 11.15 -21.18 -5.39
C ILE A 430 12.09 -22.37 -5.58
N ARG A 431 13.42 -22.15 -5.60
CA ARG A 431 14.38 -23.24 -5.71
C ARG A 431 14.24 -24.22 -4.53
N GLN A 432 14.13 -23.72 -3.30
CA GLN A 432 13.88 -24.54 -2.13
C GLN A 432 12.59 -25.35 -2.26
N PHE A 433 11.48 -24.71 -2.66
CA PHE A 433 10.22 -25.39 -2.91
C PHE A 433 10.36 -26.54 -3.93
N GLN A 434 11.02 -26.29 -5.05
CA GLN A 434 11.28 -27.34 -6.04
C GLN A 434 12.09 -28.51 -5.49
N GLN A 435 13.10 -28.23 -4.67
CA GLN A 435 13.91 -29.26 -4.02
C GLN A 435 13.09 -30.12 -3.06
N GLU A 436 12.23 -29.51 -2.25
CA GLU A 436 11.38 -30.26 -1.31
C GLU A 436 10.33 -31.11 -2.05
N ILE A 437 9.67 -30.60 -3.08
CA ILE A 437 8.76 -31.41 -3.88
C ILE A 437 9.50 -32.56 -4.60
N GLN A 438 10.73 -32.31 -5.05
CA GLN A 438 11.57 -33.39 -5.64
C GLN A 438 11.94 -34.47 -4.62
N LYS A 439 12.20 -34.08 -3.35
CA LYS A 439 12.46 -35.08 -2.27
C LYS A 439 11.23 -35.94 -2.01
N ILE A 440 10.04 -35.32 -1.94
CA ILE A 440 8.76 -36.06 -1.78
C ILE A 440 8.60 -37.05 -2.94
N ARG A 441 8.81 -36.60 -4.17
CA ARG A 441 8.72 -37.44 -5.37
C ARG A 441 9.67 -38.65 -5.31
N ASN A 442 10.87 -38.46 -4.77
CA ASN A 442 11.87 -39.53 -4.66
C ASN A 442 11.60 -40.51 -3.51
N SER A 443 10.75 -40.11 -2.53
CA SER A 443 10.43 -40.93 -1.33
C SER A 443 9.01 -41.51 -1.35
N LEU A 444 8.35 -41.57 -2.51
CA LEU A 444 6.95 -42.01 -2.61
C LEU A 444 6.70 -43.45 -2.11
N HIS A 445 7.68 -44.36 -2.22
CA HIS A 445 7.55 -45.72 -1.70
C HIS A 445 7.37 -45.79 -0.19
N SER A 446 7.86 -44.78 0.56
CA SER A 446 7.69 -44.73 2.00
C SER A 446 6.33 -44.19 2.43
N ILE A 447 5.62 -43.49 1.50
CA ILE A 447 4.27 -42.93 1.70
C ILE A 447 3.27 -44.05 1.43
N GLY A 448 2.96 -44.89 2.31
CA GLY A 448 2.01 -46.01 2.10
C GLY A 448 2.37 -47.28 2.83
N GLU A 449 3.61 -47.44 3.27
CA GLU A 449 4.03 -48.60 4.07
C GLU A 449 3.40 -48.62 5.47
N GLN A 450 3.05 -47.45 6.02
CA GLN A 450 2.40 -47.34 7.33
C GLN A 450 0.91 -47.73 7.29
N SER A 451 0.31 -47.94 6.14
CA SER A 451 -1.14 -48.23 5.96
C SER A 451 -1.48 -49.72 5.83
N SER A 452 -0.54 -50.66 5.98
CA SER A 452 -0.71 -52.09 5.64
C SER A 452 -1.43 -52.94 6.72
N GLY A 453 -2.28 -52.35 7.57
CA GLY A 453 -2.90 -53.03 8.72
C GLY A 453 -4.40 -53.42 8.58
N SER A 454 -5.10 -53.20 7.50
CA SER A 454 -6.56 -53.42 7.44
C SER A 454 -6.95 -54.45 6.39
N ARG A 455 -7.81 -55.44 6.78
CA ARG A 455 -8.38 -56.47 5.88
C ARG A 455 -9.16 -55.82 4.72
N PRO A 456 -9.04 -56.35 3.50
CA PRO A 456 -9.74 -55.80 2.35
C PRO A 456 -11.24 -56.10 2.41
N THR A 457 -12.03 -55.04 2.59
CA THR A 457 -13.49 -55.11 2.37
C THR A 457 -13.80 -55.13 0.87
N LYS A 458 -14.54 -56.11 0.43
CA LYS A 458 -14.95 -56.38 -0.97
C LYS A 458 -15.92 -55.29 -1.47
N ARG A 459 -15.52 -54.02 -1.68
CA ARG A 459 -16.32 -53.06 -2.47
C ARG A 459 -15.47 -51.86 -2.92
N ARG A 460 -15.24 -51.81 -4.16
CA ARG A 460 -14.48 -50.93 -5.08
C ARG A 460 -13.08 -51.46 -5.36
N ARG A 461 -12.72 -51.41 -6.65
CA ARG A 461 -11.38 -51.75 -7.12
C ARG A 461 -10.44 -50.62 -6.63
N ALA A 462 -9.83 -50.81 -5.47
CA ALA A 462 -8.78 -49.94 -4.93
C ALA A 462 -7.63 -49.89 -5.95
N LEU A 463 -6.94 -48.76 -6.01
CA LEU A 463 -5.72 -48.63 -6.83
C LEU A 463 -4.66 -49.64 -6.35
N SER A 464 -3.87 -50.17 -7.26
CA SER A 464 -2.67 -50.91 -6.86
C SER A 464 -1.65 -49.96 -6.21
N PRO A 465 -0.72 -50.48 -5.38
CA PRO A 465 0.36 -49.66 -4.85
C PRO A 465 1.13 -48.92 -5.95
N GLU A 466 1.41 -49.60 -7.06
CA GLU A 466 2.12 -49.04 -8.21
C GLU A 466 1.31 -47.95 -8.90
N ASP A 467 -0.03 -48.09 -8.99
CA ASP A 467 -0.90 -47.04 -9.55
C ASP A 467 -0.96 -45.81 -8.63
N ARG A 468 -0.96 -45.97 -7.30
CA ARG A 468 -0.88 -44.87 -6.33
C ARG A 468 0.43 -44.11 -6.46
N GLU A 469 1.56 -44.81 -6.49
CA GLU A 469 2.87 -44.18 -6.69
C GLU A 469 2.98 -43.47 -8.03
N ARG A 470 2.46 -44.07 -9.10
CA ARG A 470 2.44 -43.44 -10.42
C ARG A 470 1.65 -42.13 -10.41
N ILE A 471 0.46 -42.12 -9.80
CA ILE A 471 -0.38 -40.92 -9.69
C ILE A 471 0.31 -39.87 -8.81
N ALA A 472 0.93 -40.27 -7.68
CA ALA A 472 1.67 -39.36 -6.82
C ALA A 472 2.89 -38.77 -7.53
N ALA A 473 3.60 -39.54 -8.32
CA ALA A 473 4.70 -39.09 -9.18
C ALA A 473 4.20 -38.05 -10.20
N GLU A 474 3.08 -38.34 -10.86
CA GLU A 474 2.44 -37.44 -11.83
C GLU A 474 2.03 -36.10 -11.16
N VAL A 475 1.51 -36.12 -9.94
CA VAL A 475 1.22 -34.90 -9.17
C VAL A 475 2.49 -34.08 -8.92
N CYS A 476 3.55 -34.71 -8.40
CA CYS A 476 4.82 -34.03 -8.15
C CYS A 476 5.46 -33.50 -9.44
N ASP A 477 5.46 -34.30 -10.51
CA ASP A 477 6.01 -33.90 -11.80
C ASP A 477 5.22 -32.75 -12.44
N THR A 478 3.89 -32.72 -12.26
CA THR A 478 3.02 -31.61 -12.67
C THR A 478 3.35 -30.33 -11.90
N ILE A 479 3.47 -30.41 -10.57
CA ILE A 479 3.86 -29.25 -9.73
C ILE A 479 5.23 -28.73 -10.17
N LEU A 480 6.23 -29.59 -10.32
CA LEU A 480 7.59 -29.22 -10.71
C LEU A 480 7.64 -28.64 -12.14
N GLY A 481 6.93 -29.25 -13.09
CA GLY A 481 6.86 -28.79 -14.46
C GLY A 481 6.28 -27.38 -14.56
N HIS A 482 5.09 -27.17 -14.00
CA HIS A 482 4.45 -25.87 -14.02
C HIS A 482 5.19 -24.83 -13.17
N THR A 483 5.89 -25.23 -12.10
CA THR A 483 6.74 -24.31 -11.33
C THR A 483 7.88 -23.78 -12.21
N ARG A 484 8.54 -24.64 -13.00
CA ARG A 484 9.61 -24.22 -13.93
C ARG A 484 9.08 -23.33 -15.06
N GLU A 485 7.92 -23.64 -15.58
CA GLU A 485 7.28 -22.89 -16.66
C GLU A 485 6.81 -21.50 -16.20
N ARG A 486 6.07 -21.43 -15.09
CA ARG A 486 5.40 -20.22 -14.64
C ARG A 486 6.28 -19.28 -13.84
N PHE A 487 7.24 -19.81 -13.10
CA PHE A 487 8.22 -19.01 -12.35
C PHE A 487 9.53 -18.84 -13.14
N SER A 488 9.40 -18.49 -14.42
CA SER A 488 10.56 -18.16 -15.23
C SER A 488 11.09 -16.78 -14.88
N PHE A 489 12.38 -16.71 -14.50
CA PHE A 489 13.11 -15.44 -14.34
C PHE A 489 13.77 -15.09 -15.68
N ALA A 490 12.94 -14.82 -16.69
CA ALA A 490 13.34 -14.41 -18.03
C ALA A 490 13.27 -12.89 -18.19
N ASP A 491 13.75 -12.38 -19.30
CA ASP A 491 13.71 -10.97 -19.70
C ASP A 491 14.24 -10.03 -18.61
N HIS A 492 13.45 -9.06 -18.18
CA HIS A 492 13.84 -8.07 -17.18
C HIS A 492 14.10 -8.64 -15.78
N LEU A 493 13.55 -9.82 -15.43
CA LEU A 493 13.79 -10.48 -14.14
C LEU A 493 15.14 -11.20 -14.07
N VAL A 494 15.84 -11.36 -15.18
CA VAL A 494 17.18 -11.95 -15.20
C VAL A 494 18.15 -11.14 -14.33
N CYS A 495 17.93 -9.84 -14.15
CA CYS A 495 18.73 -8.98 -13.30
C CYS A 495 18.86 -9.48 -11.85
N ALA A 496 17.86 -10.18 -11.32
CA ALA A 496 17.94 -10.82 -10.00
C ALA A 496 19.05 -11.87 -9.90
N THR A 497 19.50 -12.43 -11.03
CA THR A 497 20.60 -13.40 -11.04
C THR A 497 21.92 -12.76 -10.63
N LEU A 498 22.14 -11.49 -11.00
CA LEU A 498 23.35 -10.74 -10.69
C LEU A 498 23.53 -10.46 -9.19
N LEU A 499 22.45 -10.52 -8.41
CA LEU A 499 22.40 -10.11 -7.02
C LEU A 499 22.20 -11.30 -6.04
N GLN A 500 22.35 -12.54 -6.51
CA GLN A 500 22.21 -13.74 -5.70
C GLN A 500 23.46 -13.99 -4.84
N GLY A 501 23.41 -13.62 -3.55
CA GLY A 501 24.53 -13.74 -2.62
C GLY A 501 25.09 -15.17 -2.48
N ASP A 502 24.22 -16.18 -2.55
CA ASP A 502 24.58 -17.61 -2.52
C ASP A 502 25.39 -18.09 -3.73
N ARG A 503 25.45 -17.28 -4.80
CA ARG A 503 26.21 -17.55 -6.03
C ARG A 503 27.42 -16.65 -6.25
N PHE A 504 27.70 -15.73 -5.35
CA PHE A 504 28.81 -14.77 -5.53
C PHE A 504 30.16 -15.49 -5.62
N GLU A 505 30.36 -16.62 -4.92
CA GLU A 505 31.59 -17.40 -5.06
C GLU A 505 31.78 -17.97 -6.46
N GLU A 506 30.70 -18.49 -7.07
CA GLU A 506 30.72 -18.97 -8.45
C GLU A 506 30.95 -17.81 -9.44
N TYR A 507 30.32 -16.66 -9.20
CA TYR A 507 30.41 -15.49 -10.08
C TYR A 507 31.75 -14.76 -9.99
N LYS A 508 32.49 -14.94 -8.92
CA LYS A 508 33.87 -14.47 -8.78
C LYS A 508 34.79 -15.09 -9.85
N ASP A 509 34.61 -16.38 -10.09
CA ASP A 509 35.40 -17.13 -11.06
C ASP A 509 34.82 -17.06 -12.48
N THR A 510 33.49 -17.04 -12.58
CA THR A 510 32.77 -17.03 -13.86
C THR A 510 31.66 -15.98 -13.83
N PHE A 511 31.97 -14.78 -14.33
CA PHE A 511 31.01 -13.68 -14.33
C PHE A 511 29.80 -14.01 -15.21
N PRO A 512 28.54 -13.72 -14.76
CA PRO A 512 27.29 -14.05 -15.47
C PRO A 512 27.01 -13.05 -16.62
N GLU A 513 27.77 -13.11 -17.70
CA GLU A 513 27.72 -12.16 -18.85
C GLU A 513 26.36 -12.13 -19.52
N ASP A 514 25.69 -13.27 -19.66
CA ASP A 514 24.37 -13.36 -20.29
C ASP A 514 23.31 -12.63 -19.45
N ALA A 515 23.40 -12.74 -18.11
CA ALA A 515 22.52 -12.02 -17.21
C ALA A 515 22.78 -10.51 -17.26
N LEU A 516 24.04 -10.09 -17.34
CA LEU A 516 24.39 -8.67 -17.52
C LEU A 516 23.83 -8.13 -18.84
N SER A 517 24.07 -8.84 -19.95
CA SER A 517 23.60 -8.43 -21.28
C SER A 517 22.07 -8.29 -21.32
N SER A 518 21.35 -9.27 -20.77
CA SER A 518 19.89 -9.22 -20.67
C SER A 518 19.40 -8.07 -19.77
N THR A 519 20.09 -7.81 -18.66
CA THR A 519 19.80 -6.69 -17.76
C THR A 519 19.98 -5.35 -18.48
N MET A 520 21.06 -5.18 -19.24
CA MET A 520 21.31 -3.95 -20.00
C MET A 520 20.27 -3.71 -21.09
N LYS A 521 19.78 -4.78 -21.71
CA LYS A 521 18.70 -4.70 -22.70
C LYS A 521 17.38 -4.27 -22.06
N ALA A 522 17.07 -4.78 -20.86
CA ALA A 522 15.85 -4.45 -20.14
C ALA A 522 15.90 -3.04 -19.52
N TYR A 523 17.05 -2.62 -19.05
CA TYR A 523 17.28 -1.36 -18.32
C TYR A 523 18.39 -0.52 -18.95
N PRO A 524 18.12 0.15 -20.09
CA PRO A 524 19.14 0.89 -20.86
C PRO A 524 19.75 2.09 -20.14
N MET A 525 19.15 2.53 -19.01
CA MET A 525 19.68 3.61 -18.19
C MET A 525 20.93 3.22 -17.38
N LEU A 526 21.24 1.93 -17.25
CA LEU A 526 22.42 1.44 -16.55
C LEU A 526 23.67 1.47 -17.46
N SER A 527 24.85 1.70 -16.87
CA SER A 527 26.14 1.58 -17.56
C SER A 527 26.71 0.17 -17.36
N GLY A 528 26.67 -0.66 -18.42
CA GLY A 528 27.06 -2.08 -18.33
C GLY A 528 28.52 -2.30 -17.92
N SER A 529 29.46 -1.49 -18.41
CA SER A 529 30.88 -1.60 -18.06
C SER A 529 31.14 -1.27 -16.59
N LYS A 530 30.52 -0.19 -16.10
CA LYS A 530 30.63 0.23 -14.70
C LYS A 530 29.95 -0.78 -13.77
N LEU A 531 28.73 -1.20 -14.10
CA LEU A 531 27.99 -2.22 -13.34
C LEU A 531 28.78 -3.53 -13.24
N LYS A 532 29.38 -4.00 -14.33
CA LYS A 532 30.24 -5.19 -14.31
C LYS A 532 31.42 -5.05 -13.35
N THR A 533 32.09 -3.91 -13.36
CA THR A 533 33.22 -3.64 -12.46
C THR A 533 32.77 -3.63 -10.99
N GLU A 534 31.67 -2.95 -10.70
CA GLU A 534 31.09 -2.88 -9.35
C GLU A 534 30.70 -4.27 -8.84
N LEU A 535 29.95 -5.06 -9.65
CA LEU A 535 29.55 -6.41 -9.29
C LEU A 535 30.74 -7.35 -9.09
N SER A 536 31.79 -7.26 -9.92
CA SER A 536 33.02 -8.05 -9.77
C SER A 536 33.71 -7.80 -8.42
N LEU A 537 33.70 -6.54 -7.97
CA LEU A 537 34.18 -6.19 -6.62
C LEU A 537 33.30 -6.78 -5.52
N ILE A 538 31.97 -6.67 -5.67
CA ILE A 538 31.00 -7.21 -4.71
C ILE A 538 31.17 -8.72 -4.57
N TYR A 539 31.29 -9.47 -5.67
CA TYR A 539 31.46 -10.92 -5.67
C TYR A 539 32.75 -11.38 -4.96
N SER A 540 33.77 -10.52 -4.91
CA SER A 540 35.04 -10.80 -4.26
C SER A 540 35.05 -10.57 -2.74
N LYS A 541 33.98 -9.97 -2.18
CA LYS A 541 33.90 -9.53 -0.77
C LYS A 541 32.96 -10.42 0.05
N GLU A 542 33.45 -10.95 1.16
CA GLU A 542 32.68 -11.83 2.05
C GLU A 542 31.49 -11.10 2.71
N GLU A 543 31.64 -9.80 2.96
CA GLU A 543 30.63 -8.98 3.64
C GLU A 543 29.27 -8.97 2.91
N PHE A 544 29.28 -9.09 1.57
CA PHE A 544 28.08 -9.05 0.73
C PHE A 544 27.43 -10.44 0.53
N LYS A 545 28.14 -11.53 0.82
CA LYS A 545 27.64 -12.90 0.63
C LYS A 545 26.52 -13.28 1.63
N ALA A 546 26.50 -12.64 2.80
CA ALA A 546 25.51 -12.91 3.84
C ALA A 546 24.10 -12.35 3.51
N CYS A 547 23.98 -11.45 2.52
CA CYS A 547 22.71 -10.83 2.13
C CYS A 547 21.80 -11.85 1.44
N ARG A 548 20.56 -12.01 1.96
CA ARG A 548 19.58 -12.98 1.46
C ARG A 548 18.72 -12.47 0.31
N GLY A 549 18.73 -11.14 0.08
CA GLY A 549 17.93 -10.49 -0.95
C GLY A 549 18.47 -9.13 -1.32
N ALA A 550 17.83 -8.50 -2.31
CA ALA A 550 18.21 -7.17 -2.77
C ALA A 550 17.98 -6.09 -1.71
N VAL A 551 16.95 -6.24 -0.87
CA VAL A 551 16.65 -5.29 0.21
C VAL A 551 17.77 -5.27 1.25
N ASP A 552 18.25 -6.46 1.68
CA ASP A 552 19.33 -6.56 2.67
C ASP A 552 20.63 -5.92 2.13
N LEU A 553 20.96 -6.20 0.87
CA LEU A 553 22.14 -5.63 0.21
C LEU A 553 22.03 -4.10 0.05
N PHE A 554 20.84 -3.61 -0.29
CA PHE A 554 20.56 -2.18 -0.41
C PHE A 554 20.72 -1.47 0.94
N GLN A 555 20.17 -2.04 2.02
CA GLN A 555 20.31 -1.48 3.38
C GLN A 555 21.76 -1.43 3.80
N LEU A 556 22.52 -2.51 3.55
CA LEU A 556 23.95 -2.55 3.84
C LEU A 556 24.72 -1.44 3.12
N PHE A 557 24.36 -1.15 1.86
CA PHE A 557 24.98 -0.07 1.10
C PHE A 557 24.64 1.32 1.66
N MET A 558 23.37 1.54 2.04
CA MET A 558 22.94 2.80 2.62
C MET A 558 23.56 3.06 4.00
N GLU A 559 23.61 2.04 4.86
CA GLU A 559 24.22 2.14 6.21
C GLU A 559 25.71 2.46 6.17
N ASN A 560 26.41 2.02 5.11
CA ASN A 560 27.86 2.24 4.94
C ASN A 560 28.19 3.41 3.97
N ASN A 561 27.21 4.19 3.53
CA ASN A 561 27.38 5.31 2.58
C ASN A 561 28.10 4.90 1.28
N LEU A 562 27.79 3.73 0.73
CA LEU A 562 28.41 3.18 -0.46
C LEU A 562 27.68 3.57 -1.77
N GLU A 563 26.64 4.36 -1.70
CA GLU A 563 25.78 4.69 -2.84
C GLU A 563 26.50 5.43 -3.97
N GLU A 564 27.45 6.30 -3.66
CA GLU A 564 28.26 7.01 -4.68
C GLU A 564 29.31 6.08 -5.32
N VAL A 565 29.86 5.15 -4.54
CA VAL A 565 30.90 4.21 -5.00
C VAL A 565 30.32 3.15 -5.92
N PHE A 566 29.15 2.59 -5.56
CA PHE A 566 28.46 1.53 -6.30
C PHE A 566 27.16 2.03 -6.95
N SER A 567 27.22 3.17 -7.62
CA SER A 567 26.02 3.88 -8.09
C SER A 567 25.18 3.08 -9.09
N GLU A 568 25.79 2.27 -9.96
CA GLU A 568 25.08 1.42 -10.90
C GLU A 568 24.43 0.23 -10.21
N THR A 569 25.12 -0.38 -9.25
CA THR A 569 24.57 -1.47 -8.43
C THR A 569 23.42 -0.97 -7.55
N VAL A 570 23.55 0.22 -6.95
CA VAL A 570 22.46 0.83 -6.18
C VAL A 570 21.25 1.14 -7.06
N THR A 571 21.47 1.63 -8.28
CA THR A 571 20.39 1.84 -9.26
C THR A 571 19.71 0.52 -9.62
N LEU A 572 20.48 -0.55 -9.86
CA LEU A 572 19.96 -1.88 -10.11
C LEU A 572 19.16 -2.43 -8.90
N LEU A 573 19.68 -2.25 -7.69
CA LEU A 573 18.99 -2.63 -6.45
C LEU A 573 17.67 -1.89 -6.32
N LYS A 574 17.65 -0.58 -6.56
CA LYS A 574 16.39 0.22 -6.54
C LYS A 574 15.38 -0.29 -7.56
N VAL A 575 15.81 -0.67 -8.76
CA VAL A 575 14.95 -1.28 -9.79
C VAL A 575 14.36 -2.61 -9.30
N VAL A 576 15.21 -3.51 -8.80
CA VAL A 576 14.79 -4.84 -8.32
C VAL A 576 13.83 -4.73 -7.14
N ILE A 577 14.10 -3.85 -6.18
CA ILE A 577 13.30 -3.63 -4.99
C ILE A 577 11.96 -2.97 -5.32
N THR A 578 11.96 -2.02 -6.26
CA THR A 578 10.73 -1.34 -6.69
C THR A 578 9.83 -2.27 -7.51
N THR A 579 10.39 -3.31 -8.16
CA THR A 579 9.63 -4.29 -8.94
C THR A 579 8.81 -5.19 -8.03
N PRO A 580 7.45 -5.14 -8.04
CA PRO A 580 6.60 -5.99 -7.22
C PRO A 580 6.51 -7.39 -7.83
N MET A 581 6.73 -8.42 -7.02
CA MET A 581 6.60 -9.81 -7.46
C MET A 581 5.19 -10.38 -7.25
N THR A 582 4.39 -9.69 -6.43
CA THR A 582 3.02 -10.10 -6.12
C THR A 582 2.09 -8.90 -5.99
N THR A 583 0.79 -9.13 -6.09
CA THR A 583 -0.28 -8.17 -5.78
C THR A 583 -0.88 -8.42 -4.39
N ALA A 584 -0.08 -8.96 -3.45
CA ALA A 584 -0.56 -9.32 -2.11
C ALA A 584 -1.10 -8.10 -1.32
N GLU A 585 -0.56 -6.89 -1.56
CA GLU A 585 -1.12 -5.66 -0.97
C GLU A 585 -2.55 -5.40 -1.47
N ALA A 586 -2.86 -5.72 -2.73
CA ALA A 586 -4.21 -5.61 -3.25
C ALA A 586 -5.21 -6.48 -2.48
N GLU A 587 -4.82 -7.71 -2.13
CA GLU A 587 -5.66 -8.59 -1.32
C GLU A 587 -5.95 -8.02 0.08
N ARG A 588 -4.94 -7.40 0.72
CA ARG A 588 -5.08 -6.70 2.01
C ARG A 588 -6.05 -5.52 1.88
N CYS A 589 -5.93 -4.75 0.80
CA CYS A 589 -6.81 -3.63 0.51
C CYS A 589 -8.28 -4.09 0.30
N PHE A 590 -8.51 -5.17 -0.43
CA PHE A 590 -9.87 -5.72 -0.60
C PHE A 590 -10.47 -6.24 0.69
N SER A 591 -9.66 -6.84 1.57
CA SER A 591 -10.12 -7.25 2.90
C SER A 591 -10.60 -6.04 3.71
N THR A 592 -9.89 -4.93 3.67
CA THR A 592 -10.28 -3.65 4.29
C THR A 592 -11.54 -3.09 3.64
N SER A 593 -11.64 -3.08 2.31
CA SER A 593 -12.84 -2.63 1.59
C SER A 593 -14.09 -3.42 2.02
N LYS A 594 -13.97 -4.74 2.17
CA LYS A 594 -15.07 -5.60 2.66
C LYS A 594 -15.51 -5.28 4.09
N ARG A 595 -14.59 -4.86 4.97
CA ARG A 595 -14.92 -4.43 6.33
C ARG A 595 -15.59 -3.05 6.36
N ILE A 596 -15.16 -2.14 5.46
CA ILE A 596 -15.78 -0.82 5.30
C ILE A 596 -17.17 -0.94 4.67
N LYS A 597 -17.30 -1.70 3.56
CA LYS A 597 -18.55 -2.01 2.87
C LYS A 597 -19.13 -3.31 3.44
N THR A 598 -19.95 -3.23 4.46
CA THR A 598 -20.76 -4.36 4.93
C THR A 598 -22.18 -4.24 4.35
N PHE A 599 -22.97 -5.31 4.43
CA PHE A 599 -24.39 -5.29 4.01
C PHE A 599 -25.16 -4.13 4.67
N LEU A 600 -24.87 -3.84 5.93
CA LEU A 600 -25.48 -2.74 6.69
C LEU A 600 -24.95 -1.35 6.32
N ARG A 601 -23.83 -1.27 5.59
CA ARG A 601 -23.15 -0.02 5.15
C ARG A 601 -23.08 0.09 3.63
N ASN A 602 -24.01 -0.51 2.92
CA ASN A 602 -23.98 -0.60 1.45
C ASN A 602 -24.04 0.76 0.73
N PRO A 603 -24.78 1.81 1.18
CA PRO A 603 -24.81 3.09 0.49
C PRO A 603 -23.60 3.99 0.82
N VAL A 604 -22.37 3.51 0.64
CA VAL A 604 -21.16 4.33 0.74
C VAL A 604 -20.79 4.83 -0.66
N THR A 605 -20.71 6.16 -0.85
CA THR A 605 -20.24 6.74 -2.12
C THR A 605 -18.79 6.35 -2.40
N GLN A 606 -18.38 6.42 -3.65
CA GLN A 606 -17.01 6.03 -4.05
C GLN A 606 -15.94 6.88 -3.36
N GLU A 607 -16.16 8.20 -3.29
CA GLU A 607 -15.27 9.14 -2.62
C GLU A 607 -15.11 8.80 -1.14
N ARG A 608 -16.21 8.51 -0.48
CA ARG A 608 -16.19 8.15 0.95
C ARG A 608 -15.52 6.79 1.19
N LEU A 609 -15.72 5.82 0.29
CA LEU A 609 -14.99 4.55 0.34
C LEU A 609 -13.49 4.80 0.25
N ASN A 610 -13.05 5.60 -0.71
CA ASN A 610 -11.65 5.92 -0.90
C ASN A 610 -11.06 6.67 0.30
N ALA A 611 -11.79 7.61 0.88
CA ALA A 611 -11.33 8.36 2.06
C ALA A 611 -11.17 7.46 3.29
N LEU A 612 -12.15 6.61 3.59
CA LEU A 612 -12.07 5.67 4.71
C LEU A 612 -11.00 4.60 4.49
N ALA A 613 -10.89 4.07 3.27
CA ALA A 613 -9.85 3.12 2.90
C ALA A 613 -8.45 3.74 3.06
N MET A 614 -8.26 4.97 2.59
CA MET A 614 -7.01 5.71 2.74
C MET A 614 -6.61 5.86 4.21
N LEU A 615 -7.54 6.29 5.07
CA LEU A 615 -7.27 6.46 6.51
C LEU A 615 -6.95 5.14 7.21
N SER A 616 -7.57 4.02 6.79
CA SER A 616 -7.30 2.71 7.36
C SER A 616 -5.98 2.12 6.89
N MET A 617 -5.73 2.13 5.59
CA MET A 617 -4.56 1.49 4.98
C MET A 617 -3.29 2.31 5.19
N GLU A 618 -3.39 3.64 5.08
CA GLU A 618 -2.26 4.57 5.20
C GLU A 618 -2.19 5.23 6.58
N LYS A 619 -2.77 4.60 7.61
CA LYS A 619 -2.78 5.14 8.98
C LYS A 619 -1.38 5.52 9.51
N ARG A 620 -0.35 4.77 9.11
CA ARG A 620 1.03 5.05 9.49
C ARG A 620 1.52 6.36 8.85
N LEU A 621 1.32 6.54 7.54
CA LEU A 621 1.64 7.77 6.83
C LEU A 621 0.94 8.97 7.47
N VAL A 622 -0.38 8.86 7.70
CA VAL A 622 -1.19 9.91 8.33
C VAL A 622 -0.69 10.25 9.74
N THR A 623 -0.22 9.25 10.51
CA THR A 623 0.31 9.46 11.86
C THR A 623 1.69 10.10 11.84
N GLU A 624 2.54 9.76 10.89
CA GLU A 624 3.89 10.31 10.73
C GLU A 624 3.89 11.76 10.21
N MET A 625 2.79 12.21 9.58
CA MET A 625 2.60 13.60 9.15
C MET A 625 2.22 14.49 10.33
N THR A 626 3.22 15.13 10.95
CA THR A 626 3.02 16.01 12.14
C THR A 626 2.13 17.23 11.84
N ASP A 627 2.09 17.69 10.59
CA ASP A 627 1.30 18.82 10.10
C ASP A 627 -0.05 18.41 9.47
N PHE A 628 -0.44 17.13 9.56
CA PHE A 628 -1.63 16.59 8.88
C PHE A 628 -2.89 17.39 9.19
N ASN A 629 -3.21 17.58 10.47
CA ASN A 629 -4.42 18.29 10.86
C ASN A 629 -4.39 19.74 10.38
N GLN A 630 -3.23 20.41 10.44
CA GLN A 630 -3.06 21.77 9.94
C GLN A 630 -3.37 21.85 8.44
N ARG A 631 -2.78 20.96 7.62
CA ARG A 631 -3.03 20.89 6.17
C ARG A 631 -4.50 20.60 5.84
N VAL A 632 -5.14 19.70 6.61
CA VAL A 632 -6.58 19.44 6.47
C VAL A 632 -7.41 20.68 6.78
N ILE A 633 -7.09 21.41 7.85
CA ILE A 633 -7.78 22.65 8.23
C ILE A 633 -7.62 23.70 7.14
N GLU A 634 -6.42 23.91 6.63
CA GLU A 634 -6.13 24.88 5.56
C GLU A 634 -6.93 24.56 4.29
N LYS A 635 -6.95 23.28 3.90
CA LYS A 635 -7.72 22.82 2.74
C LYS A 635 -9.24 22.98 2.96
N PHE A 636 -9.72 22.63 4.13
CA PHE A 636 -11.11 22.79 4.53
C PHE A 636 -11.53 24.27 4.53
N ALA A 637 -10.67 25.16 5.07
CA ALA A 637 -10.93 26.59 5.10
C ALA A 637 -10.96 27.23 3.70
N GLY A 638 -10.13 26.72 2.76
CA GLY A 638 -10.05 27.26 1.39
C GLY A 638 -11.21 26.87 0.47
N GLN A 639 -12.01 25.85 0.83
CA GLN A 639 -13.07 25.34 -0.04
C GLN A 639 -14.36 26.19 -0.05
N ASN A 640 -14.57 27.06 0.95
CA ASN A 640 -15.84 27.77 1.06
C ASN A 640 -15.68 29.06 1.87
N GLU A 641 -16.25 30.20 1.38
CA GLU A 641 -16.23 31.52 2.05
C GLU A 641 -16.82 31.49 3.48
N ARG A 642 -17.78 30.61 3.77
CA ARG A 642 -18.38 30.45 5.10
C ARG A 642 -17.39 30.01 6.17
N ARG A 643 -16.15 29.65 5.79
CA ARG A 643 -15.08 29.14 6.66
C ARG A 643 -13.96 30.14 6.91
N ALA A 644 -14.18 31.42 6.59
CA ALA A 644 -13.22 32.50 6.78
C ALA A 644 -12.73 32.61 8.24
N THR A 645 -13.49 32.14 9.21
CA THR A 645 -13.12 32.11 10.63
C THR A 645 -11.98 31.13 10.98
N PHE A 646 -11.49 30.36 10.02
CA PHE A 646 -10.32 29.48 10.17
C PHE A 646 -9.03 30.07 9.58
N MET A 647 -9.10 31.25 8.97
CA MET A 647 -7.98 31.94 8.34
C MET A 647 -7.52 33.11 9.23
N PHE A 648 -6.22 33.21 9.50
CA PHE A 648 -5.60 34.35 10.20
C PHE A 648 -5.62 35.59 9.29
N LYS A 649 -5.75 36.77 9.92
CA LYS A 649 -5.63 38.07 9.26
C LYS A 649 -4.29 38.70 9.50
#